data_15c90e19edf6c1b91372c4759c0251ad
#
_entry.id   15c90e19edf6c1b91372c4759c0251ad
#
_cell.length_a   1.000
_cell.length_b   1.000
_cell.length_c   1.000
_cell.angle_alpha   90.00
_cell.angle_beta   90.00
_cell.angle_gamma   90.00
#
_symmetry.space_group_name_H-M   'P 1'
#
loop_
_entity.id
_entity.type
_entity.pdbx_description
1 polymer ?
#
loop_
_entity_poly.entity_id
_entity_poly.type
_entity_poly.pdbx_seq_one_letter_code
_entity_poly.pdbx_strand_id
1 'polypeptide(L)'
;MSAARLTHHSIAVAGRPVRFWYDGQPVDGLDGETIAASLAAAGINKMRHTRGGGRRGLYCGMGACFDCLVTVDGRASQRACLTKVAEGQQVRSAMPAGTPADPLQPLTREPEQAPARREVDVLVVGAGPAGLSAALAAQRAGAQVLVLDERLQAGGQFYKPLAPSHQTPGAADRQFADGLALEREVRRAGVAIEQGAQVWSAFSPREIGALIDGQAHVITCRQLVIAPGAYERPVPFPGWTLPGVMTTGAGQTLARAYRVSPGRRVLVAGNGPLNLQLAAELLAGGAHVAAVLESAPRPSPTQWRPVLTAARTAPDLLRDGWRYLRRLRAHKVPVLWGWTVAAAEGQGSLEQVQACELAHPGNTRAFDVDTLCLGYGFIPSTELARVLGCEHRLTPRHLGYLATVTAEDGATSLPGVYVVGDGADMGGSRVALARGTLAGTAAARNLGRAPLEPTEAIARLRKAMRFQQALWKIYQAPPVSLAAVPDDTLLCRCEEISFGTVREQIRAGRDTLAALKRNTRLGMGRCQGRYCAVTAARLVTEMTGQAPGVEQYLAPRPPAKPVPAGALGFEKPEWGGHKPAITPNLARPVAVEPLQPQPLQTDVLVIGAGVLGSCLGYYLAQEGVDVTVVDRDDLNLQASGANAGSLHVQLLSFDFGDRAQAGGGPAAATLPLGPMSVRLWQQIEADCGEDLEIKITGGLMVADSEAGLRFLEAKAALERSHGIDAQLIDGTELRRLSPPLSGTLLGAELCPMEGKINPLRATYAVARRAQQRGARFLRGCDVQHMERLPGDSAGFEVRTSRGTIRAGRVVNASGAWSSAIGNMLGVRIPVTGAPLQMIVTEPAPPLVDHLIAHANRHLSLKQAASGALLVGGGWTAAFDEDMRLNRAERTSIEGNLWVARHVLPAIAGLHVLRCWAGMNVNIDGAPIMGEVPGVPGFFNAVTSNGYTLAPVTARVVADLITRARADIDITPFRIERFL
;
A
#
# COMPACT_ATOMS: atom_id res chain seq x y z
N MET A 1 -21.41 13.29 35.22
CA MET A 1 -21.24 12.71 33.86
C MET A 1 -20.58 13.78 32.99
N SER A 2 -19.56 13.43 32.27
CA SER A 2 -18.86 14.35 31.39
C SER A 2 -19.83 14.98 30.37
N ALA A 3 -19.67 16.27 30.08
CA ALA A 3 -20.50 17.01 29.11
C ALA A 3 -20.47 16.45 27.65
N ALA A 4 -19.66 15.43 27.38
CA ALA A 4 -19.51 14.80 26.08
C ALA A 4 -20.42 13.56 25.89
N ARG A 5 -21.15 13.08 26.87
CA ARG A 5 -22.09 11.95 26.75
C ARG A 5 -23.44 12.41 26.21
N LEU A 6 -23.85 11.81 25.07
CA LEU A 6 -25.15 12.11 24.44
C LEU A 6 -26.29 11.40 25.16
N THR A 7 -27.37 12.12 25.46
CA THR A 7 -28.59 11.58 26.08
C THR A 7 -29.56 11.06 25.04
N HIS A 8 -30.40 10.08 25.39
CA HIS A 8 -31.53 9.64 24.61
C HIS A 8 -32.58 8.99 25.52
N HIS A 9 -33.83 9.30 25.30
CA HIS A 9 -34.93 8.84 26.19
C HIS A 9 -35.12 7.31 26.25
N SER A 10 -34.69 6.58 25.19
CA SER A 10 -34.82 5.12 25.10
C SER A 10 -33.49 4.36 25.13
N ILE A 11 -32.37 5.01 25.30
CA ILE A 11 -31.03 4.36 25.35
C ILE A 11 -30.47 4.54 26.75
N ALA A 12 -30.19 3.41 27.42
CA ALA A 12 -29.59 3.36 28.74
C ALA A 12 -28.14 2.86 28.67
N VAL A 13 -27.31 3.28 29.64
CA VAL A 13 -25.98 2.71 29.83
C VAL A 13 -26.15 1.28 30.36
N ALA A 14 -25.46 0.31 29.74
CA ALA A 14 -25.44 -1.10 30.11
C ALA A 14 -24.05 -1.57 30.55
N GLY A 15 -22.99 -0.96 30.01
CA GLY A 15 -21.62 -1.26 30.37
C GLY A 15 -21.28 -0.81 31.79
N ARG A 16 -20.61 -1.65 32.58
CA ARG A 16 -20.05 -1.26 33.86
C ARG A 16 -18.95 -0.19 33.64
N PRO A 17 -18.78 0.75 34.58
CA PRO A 17 -17.63 1.65 34.55
C PRO A 17 -16.33 0.85 34.63
N VAL A 18 -15.35 1.26 33.83
CA VAL A 18 -13.98 0.74 33.82
C VAL A 18 -13.02 1.91 33.91
N ARG A 19 -11.92 1.74 34.64
CA ARG A 19 -10.85 2.73 34.73
C ARG A 19 -9.59 2.23 34.08
N PHE A 20 -9.03 3.03 33.16
CA PHE A 20 -7.75 2.78 32.51
C PHE A 20 -6.86 4.04 32.59
N TRP A 21 -5.61 3.92 32.23
CA TRP A 21 -4.68 5.04 32.25
C TRP A 21 -4.31 5.45 30.83
N TYR A 22 -4.31 6.76 30.57
CA TYR A 22 -3.84 7.34 29.33
C TYR A 22 -2.71 8.33 29.60
N ASP A 23 -1.48 8.04 29.11
CA ASP A 23 -0.25 8.80 29.41
C ASP A 23 -0.07 9.05 30.91
N GLY A 24 -0.35 8.04 31.75
CA GLY A 24 -0.24 8.08 33.20
C GLY A 24 -1.41 8.75 33.91
N GLN A 25 -2.40 9.30 33.20
CA GLN A 25 -3.59 9.91 33.79
C GLN A 25 -4.77 8.93 33.80
N PRO A 26 -5.55 8.84 34.88
CA PRO A 26 -6.71 7.97 34.94
C PRO A 26 -7.83 8.49 34.03
N VAL A 27 -8.45 7.58 33.28
CA VAL A 27 -9.59 7.86 32.40
C VAL A 27 -10.70 6.86 32.70
N ASP A 28 -11.91 7.36 32.87
CA ASP A 28 -13.11 6.53 33.11
C ASP A 28 -13.81 6.27 31.76
N GLY A 29 -14.05 5.00 31.46
CA GLY A 29 -14.79 4.51 30.29
C GLY A 29 -15.91 3.57 30.70
N LEU A 30 -16.55 2.93 29.71
CA LEU A 30 -17.56 1.89 29.91
C LEU A 30 -17.11 0.59 29.25
N ASP A 31 -17.30 -0.52 29.93
CA ASP A 31 -17.08 -1.84 29.31
C ASP A 31 -17.91 -1.95 28.02
N GLY A 32 -17.29 -2.43 26.94
CA GLY A 32 -17.87 -2.45 25.61
C GLY A 32 -17.61 -1.20 24.75
N GLU A 33 -16.95 -0.16 25.29
CA GLU A 33 -16.45 0.96 24.49
C GLU A 33 -15.09 0.65 23.86
N THR A 34 -14.72 1.46 22.86
CA THR A 34 -13.34 1.49 22.38
C THR A 34 -12.54 2.57 23.12
N ILE A 35 -11.20 2.43 23.13
CA ILE A 35 -10.29 3.43 23.69
C ILE A 35 -10.59 4.81 23.10
N ALA A 36 -10.79 4.93 21.77
CA ALA A 36 -11.09 6.20 21.15
C ALA A 36 -12.41 6.82 21.62
N ALA A 37 -13.44 6.00 21.87
CA ALA A 37 -14.72 6.48 22.37
C ALA A 37 -14.61 7.00 23.81
N SER A 38 -13.93 6.26 24.69
CA SER A 38 -13.70 6.69 26.08
C SER A 38 -12.81 7.92 26.18
N LEU A 39 -11.75 8.02 25.36
CA LEU A 39 -10.91 9.24 25.28
C LEU A 39 -11.72 10.44 24.79
N ALA A 40 -12.55 10.28 23.73
CA ALA A 40 -13.43 11.36 23.26
C ALA A 40 -14.44 11.78 24.34
N ALA A 41 -15.00 10.83 25.10
CA ALA A 41 -15.90 11.13 26.23
C ALA A 41 -15.18 11.90 27.35
N ALA A 42 -13.88 11.70 27.53
CA ALA A 42 -13.03 12.45 28.46
C ALA A 42 -12.54 13.80 27.87
N GLY A 43 -12.85 14.11 26.62
CA GLY A 43 -12.38 15.33 25.95
C GLY A 43 -10.95 15.24 25.42
N ILE A 44 -10.39 14.04 25.33
CA ILE A 44 -9.03 13.78 24.85
C ILE A 44 -9.10 13.45 23.36
N ASN A 45 -8.52 14.32 22.52
CA ASN A 45 -8.54 14.15 21.06
C ASN A 45 -7.17 13.88 20.44
N LYS A 46 -6.08 13.83 21.22
CA LYS A 46 -4.70 13.60 20.80
C LYS A 46 -4.31 12.16 21.12
N MET A 47 -3.83 11.39 20.12
CA MET A 47 -3.54 9.95 20.28
C MET A 47 -2.14 9.56 19.80
N ARG A 48 -1.55 10.35 18.89
CA ARG A 48 -0.29 10.01 18.26
C ARG A 48 0.53 11.25 17.94
N HIS A 49 1.86 11.13 18.03
CA HIS A 49 2.82 12.09 17.50
C HIS A 49 3.35 11.64 16.14
N THR A 50 3.68 12.59 15.28
CA THR A 50 4.28 12.34 13.97
C THR A 50 5.76 12.70 13.96
N ARG A 51 6.52 12.27 12.95
CA ARG A 51 7.93 12.61 12.80
C ARG A 51 8.17 14.10 12.65
N GLY A 52 7.28 14.80 11.96
CA GLY A 52 7.33 16.24 11.79
C GLY A 52 6.86 17.04 13.00
N GLY A 53 6.68 16.41 14.17
CA GLY A 53 6.24 17.07 15.41
C GLY A 53 4.73 17.32 15.47
N GLY A 54 3.97 16.98 14.45
CA GLY A 54 2.52 17.13 14.43
C GLY A 54 1.83 16.11 15.34
N ARG A 55 0.58 16.41 15.71
CA ARG A 55 -0.27 15.52 16.50
C ARG A 55 -1.40 14.98 15.65
N ARG A 56 -1.86 13.76 15.92
CA ARG A 56 -3.00 13.11 15.27
C ARG A 56 -3.98 12.60 16.30
N GLY A 57 -5.24 12.52 15.89
CA GLY A 57 -6.32 11.99 16.72
C GLY A 57 -7.22 11.04 15.94
N LEU A 58 -8.44 10.84 16.38
CA LEU A 58 -9.45 10.06 15.67
C LEU A 58 -9.81 10.76 14.36
N TYR A 59 -9.61 10.09 13.21
CA TYR A 59 -9.99 10.61 11.91
C TYR A 59 -11.12 9.81 11.27
N CYS A 60 -10.93 8.51 10.94
CA CYS A 60 -11.94 7.74 10.19
C CYS A 60 -12.91 6.93 11.06
N GLY A 61 -12.58 6.59 12.30
CA GLY A 61 -13.42 5.80 13.21
C GLY A 61 -13.74 4.37 12.75
N MET A 62 -13.00 3.85 11.72
CA MET A 62 -13.29 2.55 11.10
C MET A 62 -12.03 1.70 10.85
N GLY A 63 -10.89 2.06 11.44
CA GLY A 63 -9.64 1.29 11.33
C GLY A 63 -8.88 1.42 10.01
N ALA A 64 -9.24 2.33 9.09
CA ALA A 64 -8.65 2.43 7.76
C ALA A 64 -7.51 3.45 7.62
N CYS A 65 -7.49 4.53 8.45
CA CYS A 65 -6.53 5.63 8.32
C CYS A 65 -5.25 5.45 9.15
N PHE A 66 -5.30 4.72 10.25
CA PHE A 66 -4.20 4.53 11.21
C PHE A 66 -3.71 5.83 11.88
N ASP A 67 -4.59 6.82 12.05
CA ASP A 67 -4.24 8.05 12.78
C ASP A 67 -4.42 7.93 14.30
N CYS A 68 -5.37 7.10 14.74
CA CYS A 68 -5.68 6.88 16.16
C CYS A 68 -4.81 5.79 16.80
N LEU A 69 -3.53 5.68 16.41
CA LEU A 69 -2.64 4.68 16.99
C LEU A 69 -2.24 5.05 18.41
N VAL A 70 -2.21 4.02 19.27
CA VAL A 70 -1.79 4.07 20.66
C VAL A 70 -0.94 2.84 20.97
N THR A 71 -0.19 2.90 22.09
CA THR A 71 0.44 1.73 22.70
C THR A 71 -0.45 1.26 23.86
N VAL A 72 -0.80 -0.02 23.89
CA VAL A 72 -1.71 -0.63 24.87
C VAL A 72 -0.98 -1.78 25.55
N ASP A 73 -0.78 -1.70 26.86
CA ASP A 73 -0.06 -2.70 27.66
C ASP A 73 1.26 -3.13 27.02
N GLY A 74 2.06 -2.14 26.56
CA GLY A 74 3.33 -2.34 25.87
C GLY A 74 3.22 -2.74 24.38
N ARG A 75 2.04 -3.04 23.86
CA ARG A 75 1.83 -3.38 22.45
C ARG A 75 1.64 -2.12 21.63
N ALA A 76 2.60 -1.80 20.79
CA ALA A 76 2.56 -0.62 19.92
C ALA A 76 1.55 -0.77 18.79
N SER A 77 1.25 0.35 18.13
CA SER A 77 0.46 0.44 16.89
C SER A 77 -0.96 -0.13 16.96
N GLN A 78 -1.58 -0.11 18.16
CA GLN A 78 -2.97 -0.50 18.35
C GLN A 78 -3.90 0.61 17.85
N ARG A 79 -4.97 0.24 17.13
CA ARG A 79 -5.96 1.20 16.61
C ARG A 79 -7.01 1.51 17.67
N ALA A 80 -6.90 2.65 18.36
CA ALA A 80 -7.81 3.05 19.44
C ALA A 80 -9.30 2.98 19.05
N CYS A 81 -9.65 3.19 17.77
CA CYS A 81 -11.02 3.09 17.28
C CYS A 81 -11.57 1.66 17.16
N LEU A 82 -10.73 0.63 17.29
CA LEU A 82 -11.11 -0.80 17.23
C LEU A 82 -10.71 -1.57 18.49
N THR A 83 -9.85 -1.02 19.33
CA THR A 83 -9.39 -1.66 20.56
C THR A 83 -10.34 -1.32 21.71
N LYS A 84 -10.89 -2.34 22.39
CA LYS A 84 -11.77 -2.18 23.54
C LYS A 84 -11.00 -1.69 24.76
N VAL A 85 -11.66 -0.89 25.61
CA VAL A 85 -11.13 -0.56 26.93
C VAL A 85 -11.28 -1.76 27.87
N ALA A 86 -10.35 -1.88 28.83
CA ALA A 86 -10.40 -2.86 29.90
C ALA A 86 -9.95 -2.23 31.22
N GLU A 87 -10.40 -2.79 32.35
CA GLU A 87 -10.01 -2.37 33.69
C GLU A 87 -8.49 -2.50 33.89
N GLY A 88 -7.85 -1.47 34.43
CA GLY A 88 -6.41 -1.46 34.71
C GLY A 88 -5.49 -1.26 33.51
N GLN A 89 -6.03 -1.15 32.29
CA GLN A 89 -5.27 -1.08 31.04
C GLN A 89 -4.37 0.15 30.96
N GLN A 90 -3.12 -0.02 30.53
CA GLN A 90 -2.14 1.04 30.35
C GLN A 90 -2.10 1.47 28.90
N VAL A 91 -2.60 2.64 28.58
CA VAL A 91 -2.63 3.21 27.24
C VAL A 91 -1.69 4.41 27.18
N ARG A 92 -0.83 4.46 26.15
CA ARG A 92 0.06 5.60 25.91
C ARG A 92 -0.13 6.15 24.51
N SER A 93 0.06 7.44 24.34
CA SER A 93 0.10 8.05 23.01
C SER A 93 1.23 7.43 22.19
N ALA A 94 0.96 7.11 20.90
CA ALA A 94 1.99 6.55 20.05
C ALA A 94 3.04 7.61 19.68
N MET A 95 4.30 7.31 19.93
CA MET A 95 5.45 8.17 19.62
C MET A 95 5.94 7.94 18.20
N PRO A 96 6.65 8.91 17.57
CA PRO A 96 7.30 8.71 16.28
C PRO A 96 8.32 7.57 16.32
N ALA A 97 8.50 6.88 15.22
CA ALA A 97 9.60 5.92 15.08
C ALA A 97 10.96 6.62 15.31
N GLY A 98 11.86 5.97 16.05
CA GLY A 98 13.16 6.53 16.45
C GLY A 98 13.17 7.24 17.79
N THR A 99 12.01 7.48 18.43
CA THR A 99 11.98 7.86 19.84
C THR A 99 12.35 6.62 20.67
N PRO A 100 13.20 6.72 21.72
CA PRO A 100 13.42 5.63 22.64
C PRO A 100 12.06 5.21 23.21
N ALA A 101 11.54 4.10 22.71
CA ALA A 101 10.34 3.48 23.24
C ALA A 101 10.72 2.49 24.33
N ASP A 102 9.78 2.18 25.23
CA ASP A 102 9.89 0.97 26.03
C ASP A 102 10.25 -0.19 25.10
N PRO A 103 11.11 -1.13 25.52
CA PRO A 103 11.49 -2.26 24.70
C PRO A 103 10.23 -2.93 24.15
N LEU A 104 10.21 -3.18 22.85
CA LEU A 104 9.12 -3.91 22.19
C LEU A 104 8.94 -5.22 22.95
N GLN A 105 7.83 -5.34 23.68
CA GLN A 105 7.57 -6.57 24.42
C GLN A 105 7.43 -7.72 23.43
N PRO A 106 8.18 -8.81 23.58
CA PRO A 106 7.99 -9.99 22.76
C PRO A 106 6.54 -10.47 22.93
N LEU A 107 5.95 -10.97 21.84
CA LEU A 107 4.66 -11.60 21.93
C LEU A 107 4.76 -12.77 22.93
N THR A 108 3.96 -12.73 24.00
CA THR A 108 4.00 -13.67 25.13
C THR A 108 3.50 -15.08 24.75
N ARG A 109 3.02 -15.25 23.51
CA ARG A 109 2.51 -16.53 23.01
C ARG A 109 3.50 -17.11 22.01
N GLU A 110 3.92 -18.35 22.25
CA GLU A 110 4.66 -19.11 21.23
C GLU A 110 3.79 -19.26 19.98
N PRO A 111 4.37 -19.06 18.79
CA PRO A 111 3.62 -19.20 17.56
C PRO A 111 3.20 -20.65 17.36
N GLU A 112 1.98 -20.84 16.90
CA GLU A 112 1.51 -22.12 16.41
C GLU A 112 2.40 -22.58 15.24
N GLN A 113 2.53 -23.89 15.06
CA GLN A 113 3.37 -24.47 14.00
C GLN A 113 2.83 -24.19 12.59
N ALA A 114 1.54 -23.86 12.46
CA ALA A 114 0.89 -23.54 11.19
C ALA A 114 -0.35 -22.67 11.42
N PRO A 115 -0.81 -21.90 10.39
CA PRO A 115 -2.07 -21.18 10.46
C PRO A 115 -3.25 -22.16 10.55
N ALA A 116 -4.26 -21.80 11.33
CA ALA A 116 -5.50 -22.56 11.40
C ALA A 116 -6.19 -22.58 10.02
N ARG A 117 -6.77 -23.72 9.65
CA ARG A 117 -7.45 -23.88 8.35
C ARG A 117 -8.94 -24.07 8.53
N ARG A 118 -9.72 -23.40 7.68
CA ARG A 118 -11.18 -23.56 7.60
C ARG A 118 -11.59 -23.69 6.14
N GLU A 119 -12.59 -24.51 5.87
CA GLU A 119 -13.17 -24.70 4.55
C GLU A 119 -14.66 -24.38 4.60
N VAL A 120 -15.16 -23.62 3.59
CA VAL A 120 -16.57 -23.24 3.48
C VAL A 120 -16.99 -23.18 2.02
N ASP A 121 -18.30 -23.32 1.76
CA ASP A 121 -18.83 -23.17 0.41
C ASP A 121 -18.74 -21.70 -0.04
N VAL A 122 -19.18 -20.76 0.80
CA VAL A 122 -19.21 -19.32 0.51
C VAL A 122 -18.54 -18.56 1.64
N LEU A 123 -17.49 -17.82 1.31
CA LEU A 123 -16.90 -16.83 2.22
C LEU A 123 -17.42 -15.44 1.88
N VAL A 124 -17.93 -14.72 2.87
CA VAL A 124 -18.35 -13.33 2.75
C VAL A 124 -17.40 -12.43 3.57
N VAL A 125 -16.80 -11.44 2.94
CA VAL A 125 -15.90 -10.46 3.59
C VAL A 125 -16.65 -9.15 3.80
N GLY A 126 -17.03 -8.88 5.05
CA GLY A 126 -17.77 -7.69 5.48
C GLY A 126 -19.21 -8.01 5.88
N ALA A 127 -19.59 -7.70 7.12
CA ALA A 127 -20.94 -7.87 7.69
C ALA A 127 -21.78 -6.58 7.63
N GLY A 128 -21.63 -5.79 6.56
CA GLY A 128 -22.52 -4.67 6.24
C GLY A 128 -23.80 -5.14 5.55
N PRO A 129 -24.70 -4.20 5.13
CA PRO A 129 -25.95 -4.55 4.46
C PRO A 129 -25.78 -5.52 3.29
N ALA A 130 -24.78 -5.31 2.44
CA ALA A 130 -24.52 -6.16 1.28
C ALA A 130 -24.08 -7.57 1.69
N GLY A 131 -23.09 -7.67 2.59
CA GLY A 131 -22.56 -8.97 3.02
C GLY A 131 -23.58 -9.81 3.79
N LEU A 132 -24.34 -9.20 4.71
CA LEU A 132 -25.38 -9.90 5.45
C LEU A 132 -26.49 -10.41 4.52
N SER A 133 -26.90 -9.62 3.52
CA SER A 133 -27.90 -10.04 2.53
C SER A 133 -27.37 -11.15 1.61
N ALA A 134 -26.11 -11.11 1.23
CA ALA A 134 -25.48 -12.16 0.43
C ALA A 134 -25.39 -13.47 1.23
N ALA A 135 -24.93 -13.39 2.48
CA ALA A 135 -24.83 -14.54 3.38
C ALA A 135 -26.19 -15.19 3.61
N LEU A 136 -27.23 -14.40 3.86
CA LEU A 136 -28.60 -14.90 4.06
C LEU A 136 -29.12 -15.63 2.82
N ALA A 137 -28.94 -15.04 1.63
CA ALA A 137 -29.41 -15.63 0.39
C ALA A 137 -28.71 -16.95 0.06
N ALA A 138 -27.39 -17.01 0.23
CA ALA A 138 -26.62 -18.23 0.00
C ALA A 138 -26.94 -19.34 1.01
N GLN A 139 -27.05 -19.00 2.29
CA GLN A 139 -27.38 -19.95 3.36
C GLN A 139 -28.80 -20.54 3.19
N ARG A 140 -29.79 -19.73 2.83
CA ARG A 140 -31.16 -20.19 2.54
C ARG A 140 -31.22 -21.16 1.35
N ALA A 141 -30.30 -21.04 0.43
CA ALA A 141 -30.14 -21.98 -0.69
C ALA A 141 -29.35 -23.26 -0.30
N GLY A 142 -28.96 -23.42 0.96
CA GLY A 142 -28.27 -24.61 1.48
C GLY A 142 -26.75 -24.61 1.32
N ALA A 143 -26.12 -23.46 1.09
CA ALA A 143 -24.67 -23.34 1.12
C ALA A 143 -24.17 -23.13 2.55
N GLN A 144 -22.98 -23.66 2.89
CA GLN A 144 -22.31 -23.37 4.15
C GLN A 144 -21.59 -22.01 4.04
N VAL A 145 -22.03 -21.03 4.85
CA VAL A 145 -21.57 -19.66 4.75
C VAL A 145 -20.79 -19.22 6.00
N LEU A 146 -19.64 -18.59 5.80
CA LEU A 146 -18.87 -17.86 6.82
C LEU A 146 -18.80 -16.38 6.46
N VAL A 147 -19.10 -15.50 7.42
CA VAL A 147 -18.92 -14.06 7.29
C VAL A 147 -17.76 -13.60 8.18
N LEU A 148 -16.79 -12.88 7.62
CA LEU A 148 -15.71 -12.23 8.37
C LEU A 148 -15.91 -10.72 8.39
N ASP A 149 -15.88 -10.09 9.57
CA ASP A 149 -15.95 -8.64 9.70
C ASP A 149 -14.91 -8.13 10.70
N GLU A 150 -14.18 -7.10 10.33
CA GLU A 150 -13.15 -6.47 11.17
C GLU A 150 -13.75 -5.67 12.33
N ARG A 151 -15.00 -5.28 12.24
CA ARG A 151 -15.69 -4.53 13.29
C ARG A 151 -16.10 -5.45 14.43
N LEU A 152 -16.23 -4.83 15.61
CA LEU A 152 -16.65 -5.53 16.83
C LEU A 152 -18.13 -5.93 16.83
N GLN A 153 -18.90 -5.42 15.87
CA GLN A 153 -20.35 -5.72 15.68
C GLN A 153 -20.73 -5.73 14.21
N ALA A 154 -21.61 -6.65 13.82
CA ALA A 154 -22.18 -6.71 12.49
C ALA A 154 -23.13 -5.50 12.22
N GLY A 155 -23.32 -5.14 10.95
CA GLY A 155 -24.13 -4.01 10.52
C GLY A 155 -23.39 -2.97 9.70
N GLY A 156 -22.06 -3.01 9.71
CA GLY A 156 -21.18 -2.14 8.90
C GLY A 156 -21.32 -0.65 9.24
N GLN A 157 -20.94 0.20 8.28
CA GLN A 157 -20.93 1.66 8.46
C GLN A 157 -22.31 2.30 8.31
N PHE A 158 -23.30 1.57 7.80
CA PHE A 158 -24.64 2.09 7.64
C PHE A 158 -25.46 1.90 8.91
N TYR A 159 -25.63 0.67 9.40
CA TYR A 159 -26.48 0.41 10.55
C TYR A 159 -25.88 0.90 11.87
N LYS A 160 -24.58 0.79 12.06
CA LYS A 160 -23.84 1.26 13.26
C LYS A 160 -24.58 0.91 14.56
N PRO A 161 -24.72 -0.39 14.90
CA PRO A 161 -25.43 -0.83 16.09
C PRO A 161 -24.86 -0.20 17.36
N LEU A 162 -25.66 -0.15 18.43
CA LEU A 162 -25.17 0.27 19.76
C LEU A 162 -24.07 -0.67 20.21
N ALA A 163 -23.02 -0.10 20.76
CA ALA A 163 -21.97 -0.87 21.41
C ALA A 163 -22.53 -1.59 22.68
N PRO A 164 -21.90 -2.69 23.15
CA PRO A 164 -22.35 -3.39 24.36
C PRO A 164 -22.44 -2.52 25.60
N SER A 165 -21.75 -1.38 25.61
CA SER A 165 -21.83 -0.37 26.65
C SER A 165 -23.20 0.31 26.79
N HIS A 166 -24.09 0.14 25.82
CA HIS A 166 -25.42 0.75 25.81
C HIS A 166 -26.50 -0.24 25.36
N GLN A 167 -27.71 -0.07 25.85
CA GLN A 167 -28.85 -0.90 25.50
C GLN A 167 -30.12 -0.07 25.29
N THR A 168 -31.07 -0.63 24.58
CA THR A 168 -32.39 -0.06 24.37
C THR A 168 -33.47 -1.17 24.46
N PRO A 169 -34.61 -0.94 25.12
CA PRO A 169 -35.70 -1.91 25.16
C PRO A 169 -36.30 -2.22 23.77
N GLY A 170 -36.11 -1.32 22.81
CA GLY A 170 -36.55 -1.44 21.43
C GLY A 170 -35.50 -0.86 20.49
N ALA A 171 -35.89 -0.50 19.28
CA ALA A 171 -34.99 0.21 18.36
C ALA A 171 -35.08 1.73 18.61
N ALA A 172 -33.92 2.38 18.75
CA ALA A 172 -33.85 3.83 18.92
C ALA A 172 -34.39 4.60 17.69
N ASP A 173 -34.21 4.02 16.52
CA ASP A 173 -34.75 4.51 15.25
C ASP A 173 -34.93 3.36 14.25
N ARG A 174 -35.53 3.66 13.08
CA ARG A 174 -35.75 2.68 12.01
C ARG A 174 -34.45 2.03 11.52
N GLN A 175 -33.39 2.79 11.40
CA GLN A 175 -32.08 2.27 10.92
C GLN A 175 -31.50 1.22 11.87
N PHE A 176 -31.61 1.42 13.18
CA PHE A 176 -31.28 0.40 14.18
C PHE A 176 -32.19 -0.82 14.07
N ALA A 177 -33.52 -0.60 13.91
CA ALA A 177 -34.52 -1.68 13.79
C ALA A 177 -34.21 -2.59 12.60
N ASP A 178 -33.97 -1.98 11.42
CA ASP A 178 -33.69 -2.70 10.17
C ASP A 178 -32.38 -3.49 10.29
N GLY A 179 -31.32 -2.90 10.89
CA GLY A 179 -30.04 -3.57 11.10
C GLY A 179 -30.10 -4.78 12.03
N LEU A 180 -30.78 -4.62 13.18
CA LEU A 180 -30.99 -5.70 14.15
C LEU A 180 -31.89 -6.82 13.57
N ALA A 181 -32.91 -6.48 12.77
CA ALA A 181 -33.76 -7.46 12.13
C ALA A 181 -32.97 -8.32 11.14
N LEU A 182 -32.15 -7.68 10.28
CA LEU A 182 -31.32 -8.39 9.31
C LEU A 182 -30.29 -9.28 10.01
N GLU A 183 -29.58 -8.79 11.01
CA GLU A 183 -28.59 -9.58 11.74
C GLU A 183 -29.21 -10.81 12.42
N ARG A 184 -30.37 -10.62 13.10
CA ARG A 184 -31.08 -11.71 13.75
C ARG A 184 -31.56 -12.77 12.73
N GLU A 185 -31.99 -12.34 11.56
CA GLU A 185 -32.43 -13.24 10.49
C GLU A 185 -31.28 -14.06 9.95
N VAL A 186 -30.11 -13.43 9.72
CA VAL A 186 -28.86 -14.09 9.28
C VAL A 186 -28.40 -15.14 10.31
N ARG A 187 -28.39 -14.79 11.61
CA ARG A 187 -27.99 -15.72 12.67
C ARG A 187 -28.99 -16.87 12.84
N ARG A 188 -30.31 -16.61 12.74
CA ARG A 188 -31.34 -17.66 12.77
C ARG A 188 -31.27 -18.62 11.59
N ALA A 189 -30.78 -18.15 10.45
CA ALA A 189 -30.51 -19.02 9.30
C ALA A 189 -29.25 -19.90 9.48
N GLY A 190 -28.52 -19.78 10.58
CA GLY A 190 -27.35 -20.59 10.90
C GLY A 190 -26.03 -20.08 10.29
N VAL A 191 -25.98 -18.85 9.81
CA VAL A 191 -24.74 -18.25 9.29
C VAL A 191 -23.74 -17.95 10.43
N ALA A 192 -22.53 -18.43 10.31
CA ALA A 192 -21.42 -18.08 11.19
C ALA A 192 -20.89 -16.66 10.85
N ILE A 193 -20.84 -15.77 11.86
CA ILE A 193 -20.29 -14.41 11.73
C ILE A 193 -19.16 -14.24 12.74
N GLU A 194 -17.92 -14.14 12.23
CA GLU A 194 -16.72 -13.85 13.00
C GLU A 194 -16.46 -12.33 13.00
N GLN A 195 -16.56 -11.73 14.17
CA GLN A 195 -16.34 -10.30 14.40
C GLN A 195 -14.93 -10.05 14.91
N GLY A 196 -14.36 -8.87 14.62
CA GLY A 196 -12.94 -8.59 14.92
C GLY A 196 -11.98 -9.33 13.99
N ALA A 197 -12.50 -9.98 12.95
CA ALA A 197 -11.73 -10.77 11.98
C ALA A 197 -11.17 -9.87 10.87
N GLN A 198 -9.86 -9.71 10.82
CA GLN A 198 -9.18 -8.89 9.80
C GLN A 198 -8.77 -9.77 8.62
N VAL A 199 -9.46 -9.66 7.49
CA VAL A 199 -8.98 -10.22 6.21
C VAL A 199 -7.81 -9.36 5.74
N TRP A 200 -6.61 -9.94 5.67
CA TRP A 200 -5.40 -9.21 5.34
C TRP A 200 -4.91 -9.42 3.90
N SER A 201 -5.29 -10.54 3.26
CA SER A 201 -5.02 -10.76 1.83
C SER A 201 -5.92 -11.84 1.24
N ALA A 202 -5.96 -11.87 -0.09
CA ALA A 202 -6.41 -13.01 -0.88
C ALA A 202 -5.26 -13.43 -1.81
N PHE A 203 -4.89 -14.71 -1.78
CA PHE A 203 -3.79 -15.26 -2.58
C PHE A 203 -4.30 -15.93 -3.86
N SER A 204 -5.55 -16.32 -3.84
CA SER A 204 -6.34 -16.77 -5.00
C SER A 204 -7.83 -16.53 -4.72
N PRO A 205 -8.73 -16.70 -5.70
CA PRO A 205 -10.17 -16.69 -5.47
C PRO A 205 -10.66 -17.68 -4.40
N ARG A 206 -9.83 -18.68 -4.07
CA ARG A 206 -10.15 -19.77 -3.14
C ARG A 206 -9.33 -19.77 -1.86
N GLU A 207 -8.28 -18.93 -1.74
CA GLU A 207 -7.40 -18.92 -0.56
C GLU A 207 -7.30 -17.52 0.02
N ILE A 208 -7.86 -17.33 1.20
CA ILE A 208 -7.97 -16.04 1.88
C ILE A 208 -7.24 -16.11 3.22
N GLY A 209 -6.36 -15.15 3.47
CA GLY A 209 -5.69 -14.97 4.75
C GLY A 209 -6.46 -14.03 5.67
N ALA A 210 -6.71 -14.46 6.90
CA ALA A 210 -7.40 -13.68 7.93
C ALA A 210 -6.67 -13.76 9.27
N LEU A 211 -6.83 -12.73 10.10
CA LEU A 211 -6.55 -12.77 11.54
C LEU A 211 -7.87 -12.82 12.28
N ILE A 212 -8.06 -13.84 13.12
CA ILE A 212 -9.21 -13.99 14.01
C ILE A 212 -8.66 -14.14 15.43
N ASP A 213 -9.08 -13.28 16.33
CA ASP A 213 -8.56 -13.21 17.71
C ASP A 213 -7.02 -13.15 17.80
N GLY A 214 -6.39 -12.47 16.82
CA GLY A 214 -4.94 -12.32 16.72
C GLY A 214 -4.19 -13.54 16.16
N GLN A 215 -4.89 -14.61 15.79
CA GLN A 215 -4.33 -15.83 15.18
C GLN A 215 -4.49 -15.82 13.66
N ALA A 216 -3.49 -16.34 12.96
CA ALA A 216 -3.56 -16.49 11.51
C ALA A 216 -4.45 -17.68 11.11
N HIS A 217 -5.34 -17.39 10.18
CA HIS A 217 -6.24 -18.36 9.56
C HIS A 217 -6.07 -18.34 8.05
N VAL A 218 -6.16 -19.51 7.43
CA VAL A 218 -6.31 -19.70 5.99
C VAL A 218 -7.70 -20.24 5.73
N ILE A 219 -8.53 -19.44 5.07
CA ILE A 219 -9.90 -19.82 4.71
C ILE A 219 -9.92 -20.24 3.25
N THR A 220 -10.30 -21.51 3.02
CA THR A 220 -10.54 -22.02 1.67
C THR A 220 -12.04 -21.95 1.37
N CYS A 221 -12.41 -21.38 0.23
CA CYS A 221 -13.81 -21.24 -0.17
C CYS A 221 -14.02 -21.60 -1.64
N ARG A 222 -15.21 -22.03 -1.99
CA ARG A 222 -15.60 -22.31 -3.38
C ARG A 222 -16.11 -21.06 -4.09
N GLN A 223 -16.75 -20.14 -3.33
CA GLN A 223 -17.24 -18.84 -3.81
C GLN A 223 -16.83 -17.75 -2.81
N LEU A 224 -16.42 -16.60 -3.32
CA LEU A 224 -15.98 -15.45 -2.52
C LEU A 224 -16.84 -14.22 -2.80
N VAL A 225 -17.50 -13.70 -1.76
CA VAL A 225 -18.26 -12.44 -1.82
C VAL A 225 -17.52 -11.35 -1.06
N ILE A 226 -17.04 -10.34 -1.75
CA ILE A 226 -16.29 -9.20 -1.21
C ILE A 226 -17.26 -8.04 -1.01
N ALA A 227 -17.59 -7.70 0.24
CA ALA A 227 -18.51 -6.64 0.64
C ALA A 227 -17.87 -5.63 1.60
N PRO A 228 -16.71 -5.04 1.30
CA PRO A 228 -15.87 -4.29 2.23
C PRO A 228 -16.38 -2.87 2.49
N GLY A 229 -17.41 -2.42 1.77
CA GLY A 229 -17.95 -1.07 1.84
C GLY A 229 -17.00 -0.01 1.27
N ALA A 230 -17.04 1.18 1.87
CA ALA A 230 -16.31 2.34 1.41
C ALA A 230 -15.75 3.15 2.59
N TYR A 231 -14.80 4.01 2.34
CA TYR A 231 -14.30 5.02 3.26
C TYR A 231 -14.53 6.42 2.73
N GLU A 232 -14.62 7.40 3.64
CA GLU A 232 -14.93 8.76 3.28
C GLU A 232 -13.78 9.41 2.51
N ARG A 233 -14.16 10.22 1.51
CA ARG A 233 -13.23 10.94 0.65
C ARG A 233 -12.55 12.06 1.43
N PRO A 234 -11.22 12.15 1.45
CA PRO A 234 -10.52 13.28 1.99
C PRO A 234 -10.58 14.46 1.00
N VAL A 235 -10.72 15.65 1.55
CA VAL A 235 -10.51 16.92 0.84
C VAL A 235 -9.48 17.69 1.66
N PRO A 236 -8.20 17.71 1.23
CA PRO A 236 -7.15 18.42 1.95
C PRO A 236 -7.31 19.95 1.86
N PHE A 237 -7.08 20.62 2.98
CA PHE A 237 -6.99 22.07 3.14
C PHE A 237 -6.00 22.37 4.29
N PRO A 238 -5.47 23.58 4.46
CA PRO A 238 -4.61 23.93 5.58
C PRO A 238 -5.22 23.52 6.93
N GLY A 239 -4.48 22.80 7.75
CA GLY A 239 -4.93 22.34 9.08
C GLY A 239 -5.85 21.09 9.10
N TRP A 240 -6.16 20.45 7.96
CA TRP A 240 -7.05 19.27 7.93
C TRP A 240 -6.53 18.04 8.69
N THR A 241 -5.28 18.10 9.15
CA THR A 241 -4.65 17.02 9.93
C THR A 241 -4.67 17.24 11.45
N LEU A 242 -5.17 18.39 11.91
CA LEU A 242 -5.27 18.70 13.34
C LEU A 242 -6.17 17.70 14.08
N PRO A 243 -5.82 17.30 15.33
CA PRO A 243 -6.75 16.64 16.23
C PRO A 243 -8.03 17.47 16.40
N GLY A 244 -9.19 16.83 16.36
CA GLY A 244 -10.49 17.51 16.29
C GLY A 244 -11.07 17.56 14.86
N VAL A 245 -10.23 17.38 13.81
CA VAL A 245 -10.71 17.20 12.45
C VAL A 245 -10.88 15.70 12.19
N MET A 246 -12.11 15.26 11.91
CA MET A 246 -12.47 13.87 11.65
C MET A 246 -13.49 13.74 10.52
N THR A 247 -13.75 12.52 10.08
CA THR A 247 -14.81 12.29 9.09
C THR A 247 -16.20 12.32 9.73
N THR A 248 -17.23 12.63 8.94
CA THR A 248 -18.63 12.58 9.37
C THR A 248 -19.01 11.19 9.88
N GLY A 249 -18.49 10.12 9.24
CA GLY A 249 -18.71 8.74 9.67
C GLY A 249 -18.06 8.40 11.01
N ALA A 250 -16.91 9.02 11.34
CA ALA A 250 -16.30 8.89 12.66
C ALA A 250 -17.15 9.56 13.74
N GLY A 251 -17.58 10.80 13.49
CA GLY A 251 -18.52 11.52 14.38
C GLY A 251 -19.81 10.74 14.58
N GLN A 252 -20.36 10.16 13.49
CA GLN A 252 -21.57 9.32 13.58
C GLN A 252 -21.33 8.01 14.36
N THR A 253 -20.14 7.39 14.23
CA THR A 253 -19.80 6.20 15.01
C THR A 253 -19.76 6.51 16.51
N LEU A 254 -19.14 7.63 16.91
CA LEU A 254 -19.15 8.11 18.30
C LEU A 254 -20.59 8.35 18.79
N ALA A 255 -21.39 9.07 17.99
CA ALA A 255 -22.75 9.44 18.38
C ALA A 255 -23.72 8.25 18.45
N ARG A 256 -23.72 7.35 17.45
CA ARG A 256 -24.66 6.24 17.35
C ARG A 256 -24.25 5.03 18.20
N ALA A 257 -23.00 4.55 18.03
CA ALA A 257 -22.56 3.32 18.70
C ALA A 257 -22.24 3.55 20.19
N TYR A 258 -21.58 4.67 20.50
CA TYR A 258 -21.03 4.90 21.86
C TYR A 258 -21.71 6.02 22.64
N ARG A 259 -22.67 6.71 22.03
CA ARG A 259 -23.37 7.85 22.66
C ARG A 259 -22.41 8.93 23.17
N VAL A 260 -21.40 9.26 22.38
CA VAL A 260 -20.38 10.27 22.66
C VAL A 260 -20.43 11.37 21.62
N SER A 261 -20.43 12.63 22.05
CA SER A 261 -20.25 13.79 21.17
C SER A 261 -18.80 13.84 20.70
N PRO A 262 -18.55 14.08 19.41
CA PRO A 262 -17.17 14.21 18.91
C PRO A 262 -16.41 15.42 19.49
N GLY A 263 -17.11 16.40 20.05
CA GLY A 263 -16.57 17.58 20.72
C GLY A 263 -17.65 18.40 21.39
N ARG A 264 -17.27 19.56 21.93
CA ARG A 264 -18.17 20.50 22.62
C ARG A 264 -18.92 21.40 21.64
N ARG A 265 -18.24 21.88 20.60
CA ARG A 265 -18.75 22.75 19.53
C ARG A 265 -18.37 22.14 18.17
N VAL A 266 -19.36 21.57 17.50
CA VAL A 266 -19.14 20.80 16.28
C VAL A 266 -19.55 21.60 15.05
N LEU A 267 -18.65 21.68 14.05
CA LEU A 267 -18.98 22.10 12.69
C LEU A 267 -19.05 20.86 11.80
N VAL A 268 -20.08 20.75 10.98
CA VAL A 268 -20.19 19.66 9.99
C VAL A 268 -20.05 20.24 8.60
N ALA A 269 -19.18 19.67 7.77
CA ALA A 269 -18.91 20.20 6.43
C ALA A 269 -18.79 19.07 5.40
N GLY A 270 -19.25 19.31 4.18
CA GLY A 270 -19.09 18.33 3.12
C GLY A 270 -20.14 18.42 2.02
N ASN A 271 -20.52 17.25 1.50
CA ASN A 271 -21.51 17.16 0.42
C ASN A 271 -22.43 15.96 0.64
N GLY A 272 -23.72 16.23 0.79
CA GLY A 272 -24.76 15.19 0.85
C GLY A 272 -25.45 14.99 2.21
N PRO A 273 -26.51 14.19 2.23
CA PRO A 273 -27.45 14.11 3.35
C PRO A 273 -26.89 13.50 4.63
N LEU A 274 -25.77 12.76 4.59
CA LEU A 274 -25.14 12.21 5.79
C LEU A 274 -24.71 13.31 6.77
N ASN A 275 -24.29 14.45 6.27
CA ASN A 275 -23.90 15.61 7.08
C ASN A 275 -25.11 16.18 7.83
N LEU A 276 -26.27 16.27 7.17
CA LEU A 276 -27.53 16.69 7.80
C LEU A 276 -28.00 15.66 8.85
N GLN A 277 -27.83 14.36 8.59
CA GLN A 277 -28.17 13.30 9.52
C GLN A 277 -27.31 13.40 10.79
N LEU A 278 -25.97 13.48 10.65
CA LEU A 278 -25.09 13.60 11.81
C LEU A 278 -25.44 14.83 12.66
N ALA A 279 -25.59 16.00 12.03
CA ALA A 279 -25.93 17.23 12.75
C ALA A 279 -27.25 17.10 13.52
N ALA A 280 -28.27 16.48 12.90
CA ALA A 280 -29.56 16.24 13.55
C ALA A 280 -29.48 15.20 14.68
N GLU A 281 -28.64 14.18 14.57
CA GLU A 281 -28.39 13.17 15.61
C GLU A 281 -27.65 13.78 16.83
N LEU A 282 -26.65 14.62 16.58
CA LEU A 282 -25.93 15.34 17.64
C LEU A 282 -26.86 16.28 18.44
N LEU A 283 -27.67 17.07 17.72
CA LEU A 283 -28.67 17.93 18.35
C LEU A 283 -29.70 17.16 19.19
N ALA A 284 -30.14 15.99 18.67
CA ALA A 284 -31.05 15.11 19.41
C ALA A 284 -30.44 14.55 20.71
N GLY A 285 -29.11 14.42 20.75
CA GLY A 285 -28.35 13.97 21.91
C GLY A 285 -27.92 15.10 22.86
N GLY A 286 -28.28 16.36 22.56
CA GLY A 286 -27.93 17.52 23.37
C GLY A 286 -26.56 18.15 23.05
N ALA A 287 -25.88 17.74 21.98
CA ALA A 287 -24.62 18.37 21.55
C ALA A 287 -24.85 19.70 20.85
N HIS A 288 -23.86 20.56 20.87
CA HIS A 288 -23.88 21.87 20.19
C HIS A 288 -23.31 21.75 18.77
N VAL A 289 -24.13 22.04 17.74
CA VAL A 289 -23.71 22.14 16.33
C VAL A 289 -23.72 23.60 15.91
N ALA A 290 -22.54 24.12 15.50
CA ALA A 290 -22.38 25.53 15.12
C ALA A 290 -23.01 25.83 13.75
N ALA A 291 -22.79 24.97 12.76
CA ALA A 291 -23.35 25.07 11.40
C ALA A 291 -23.21 23.76 10.63
N VAL A 292 -23.90 23.69 9.49
CA VAL A 292 -23.65 22.68 8.45
C VAL A 292 -23.23 23.42 7.17
N LEU A 293 -22.06 23.13 6.63
CA LEU A 293 -21.57 23.62 5.36
C LEU A 293 -21.86 22.57 4.29
N GLU A 294 -22.72 22.87 3.32
CA GLU A 294 -23.06 22.01 2.20
C GLU A 294 -22.46 22.58 0.92
N SER A 295 -21.58 21.81 0.26
CA SER A 295 -20.86 22.24 -0.94
C SER A 295 -21.77 22.37 -2.18
N ALA A 296 -22.88 21.61 -2.22
CA ALA A 296 -23.85 21.78 -3.30
C ALA A 296 -24.58 23.11 -3.18
N PRO A 297 -24.97 23.75 -4.29
CA PRO A 297 -25.85 24.89 -4.27
C PRO A 297 -27.22 24.51 -3.71
N ARG A 298 -27.94 25.49 -3.18
CA ARG A 298 -29.30 25.26 -2.69
C ARG A 298 -30.17 24.71 -3.81
N PRO A 299 -30.93 23.60 -3.56
CA PRO A 299 -31.82 23.02 -4.56
C PRO A 299 -32.74 24.09 -5.18
N SER A 300 -32.74 24.18 -6.50
CA SER A 300 -33.47 25.17 -7.27
C SER A 300 -34.70 24.52 -7.97
N PRO A 301 -35.67 25.30 -8.41
CA PRO A 301 -36.80 24.81 -9.20
C PRO A 301 -36.42 24.04 -10.46
N THR A 302 -35.24 24.31 -11.04
CA THR A 302 -34.71 23.59 -12.21
C THR A 302 -34.44 22.11 -11.93
N GLN A 303 -34.28 21.72 -10.67
CA GLN A 303 -34.04 20.35 -10.22
C GLN A 303 -35.34 19.56 -9.93
N TRP A 304 -36.49 20.05 -10.41
CA TRP A 304 -37.79 19.39 -10.14
C TRP A 304 -37.84 17.92 -10.59
N ARG A 305 -37.22 17.57 -11.73
CA ARG A 305 -37.19 16.17 -12.23
C ARG A 305 -36.49 15.22 -11.28
N PRO A 306 -35.19 15.46 -10.84
CA PRO A 306 -34.57 14.61 -9.84
C PRO A 306 -35.29 14.59 -8.50
N VAL A 307 -35.88 15.70 -8.03
CA VAL A 307 -36.68 15.74 -6.79
C VAL A 307 -37.92 14.87 -6.92
N LEU A 308 -38.62 14.95 -8.03
CA LEU A 308 -39.82 14.12 -8.29
C LEU A 308 -39.47 12.63 -8.41
N THR A 309 -38.33 12.31 -9.06
CA THR A 309 -37.85 10.94 -9.15
C THR A 309 -37.51 10.38 -7.76
N ALA A 310 -36.82 11.15 -6.93
CA ALA A 310 -36.51 10.77 -5.56
C ALA A 310 -37.80 10.59 -4.72
N ALA A 311 -38.78 11.47 -4.87
CA ALA A 311 -40.08 11.37 -4.18
C ALA A 311 -40.86 10.11 -4.54
N ARG A 312 -40.84 9.70 -5.82
CA ARG A 312 -41.49 8.47 -6.28
C ARG A 312 -40.77 7.19 -5.90
N THR A 313 -39.44 7.24 -5.83
CA THR A 313 -38.61 6.03 -5.60
C THR A 313 -38.29 5.79 -4.12
N ALA A 314 -38.16 6.85 -3.32
CA ALA A 314 -37.83 6.74 -1.87
C ALA A 314 -38.44 7.90 -1.07
N PRO A 315 -39.80 7.98 -0.95
CA PRO A 315 -40.48 9.06 -0.23
C PRO A 315 -40.13 9.11 1.26
N ASP A 316 -39.82 7.97 1.84
CA ASP A 316 -39.40 7.84 3.23
C ASP A 316 -38.05 8.50 3.49
N LEU A 317 -37.06 8.35 2.60
CA LEU A 317 -35.76 9.01 2.73
C LEU A 317 -35.86 10.54 2.56
N LEU A 318 -36.72 11.02 1.69
CA LEU A 318 -37.01 12.45 1.61
C LEU A 318 -37.68 13.01 2.87
N ARG A 319 -38.59 12.23 3.46
CA ARG A 319 -39.24 12.57 4.75
C ARG A 319 -38.16 12.67 5.85
N ASP A 320 -37.22 11.73 5.89
CA ASP A 320 -36.09 11.77 6.86
C ASP A 320 -35.22 13.00 6.64
N GLY A 321 -34.82 13.32 5.40
CA GLY A 321 -34.09 14.55 5.07
C GLY A 321 -34.83 15.82 5.50
N TRP A 322 -36.14 15.87 5.29
CA TRP A 322 -36.95 16.99 5.76
C TRP A 322 -37.01 17.08 7.29
N ARG A 323 -37.08 15.94 8.02
CA ARG A 323 -37.00 15.89 9.48
C ARG A 323 -35.67 16.44 9.99
N TYR A 324 -34.56 16.11 9.32
CA TYR A 324 -33.24 16.64 9.68
C TYR A 324 -33.22 18.17 9.54
N LEU A 325 -33.62 18.68 8.39
CA LEU A 325 -33.68 20.16 8.15
C LEU A 325 -34.61 20.87 9.13
N ARG A 326 -35.78 20.29 9.46
CA ARG A 326 -36.72 20.84 10.46
C ARG A 326 -36.06 20.89 11.86
N ARG A 327 -35.30 19.85 12.25
CA ARG A 327 -34.57 19.84 13.53
C ARG A 327 -33.49 20.89 13.59
N LEU A 328 -32.68 21.02 12.54
CA LEU A 328 -31.67 22.08 12.44
C LEU A 328 -32.28 23.47 12.60
N ARG A 329 -33.38 23.74 11.91
CA ARG A 329 -34.12 25.02 12.03
C ARG A 329 -34.65 25.26 13.45
N ALA A 330 -35.22 24.26 14.09
CA ALA A 330 -35.73 24.37 15.45
C ALA A 330 -34.66 24.74 16.47
N HIS A 331 -33.40 24.28 16.23
CA HIS A 331 -32.23 24.61 17.06
C HIS A 331 -31.43 25.82 16.53
N LYS A 332 -31.96 26.54 15.55
CA LYS A 332 -31.31 27.72 14.93
C LYS A 332 -29.92 27.44 14.33
N VAL A 333 -29.67 26.20 13.89
CA VAL A 333 -28.40 25.82 13.24
C VAL A 333 -28.49 26.16 11.77
N PRO A 334 -27.61 27.06 11.24
CA PRO A 334 -27.62 27.43 9.85
C PRO A 334 -27.10 26.30 8.96
N VAL A 335 -27.74 26.10 7.80
CA VAL A 335 -27.22 25.29 6.69
C VAL A 335 -26.77 26.25 5.59
N LEU A 336 -25.45 26.34 5.38
CA LEU A 336 -24.83 27.21 4.39
C LEU A 336 -24.59 26.41 3.10
N TRP A 337 -25.45 26.64 2.11
CA TRP A 337 -25.39 25.99 0.80
C TRP A 337 -24.37 26.68 -0.12
N GLY A 338 -23.59 25.91 -0.87
CA GLY A 338 -22.50 26.43 -1.71
C GLY A 338 -21.22 26.79 -0.91
N TRP A 339 -21.11 26.35 0.33
CA TRP A 339 -19.97 26.64 1.21
C TRP A 339 -19.10 25.41 1.47
N THR A 340 -17.82 25.66 1.62
CA THR A 340 -16.81 24.62 1.96
C THR A 340 -15.82 25.15 3.01
N VAL A 341 -14.97 24.25 3.52
CA VAL A 341 -13.87 24.61 4.42
C VAL A 341 -12.70 25.15 3.61
N ALA A 342 -12.16 26.30 4.00
CA ALA A 342 -10.95 26.90 3.46
C ALA A 342 -9.70 26.55 4.27
N ALA A 343 -9.79 26.61 5.61
CA ALA A 343 -8.69 26.30 6.53
C ALA A 343 -9.23 25.88 7.90
N ALA A 344 -8.39 25.17 8.65
CA ALA A 344 -8.59 24.89 10.08
C ALA A 344 -7.35 25.32 10.85
N GLU A 345 -7.55 25.98 11.99
CA GLU A 345 -6.51 26.61 12.79
C GLU A 345 -6.57 26.15 14.23
N GLY A 346 -5.41 26.14 14.92
CA GLY A 346 -5.31 25.83 16.33
C GLY A 346 -3.91 25.38 16.77
N GLN A 347 -3.63 25.56 18.05
CA GLN A 347 -2.34 25.17 18.68
C GLN A 347 -2.38 23.71 19.17
N GLY A 348 -2.05 22.78 18.24
CA GLY A 348 -1.98 21.35 18.55
C GLY A 348 -3.32 20.61 18.61
N SER A 349 -4.45 21.29 18.49
CA SER A 349 -5.81 20.79 18.21
C SER A 349 -6.63 21.89 17.56
N LEU A 350 -7.77 21.52 16.98
CA LEU A 350 -8.66 22.47 16.31
C LEU A 350 -9.24 23.50 17.29
N GLU A 351 -9.22 24.79 16.93
CA GLU A 351 -9.79 25.91 17.68
C GLU A 351 -10.73 26.75 16.80
N GLN A 352 -10.39 26.91 15.52
CA GLN A 352 -11.19 27.71 14.58
C GLN A 352 -11.22 27.07 13.20
N VAL A 353 -12.30 27.25 12.46
CA VAL A 353 -12.46 26.87 11.05
C VAL A 353 -12.81 28.08 10.22
N GLN A 354 -12.05 28.34 9.17
CA GLN A 354 -12.38 29.31 8.12
C GLN A 354 -13.17 28.59 7.01
N ALA A 355 -14.37 29.09 6.73
CA ALA A 355 -15.20 28.61 5.64
C ALA A 355 -15.26 29.66 4.52
N CYS A 356 -15.45 29.23 3.26
CA CYS A 356 -15.64 30.11 2.13
C CYS A 356 -16.80 29.66 1.23
N GLU A 357 -17.37 30.59 0.53
CA GLU A 357 -18.38 30.34 -0.50
C GLU A 357 -17.71 29.92 -1.80
N LEU A 358 -18.12 28.77 -2.39
CA LEU A 358 -17.49 28.21 -3.58
C LEU A 358 -17.64 29.11 -4.82
N ALA A 359 -18.75 29.82 -4.94
CA ALA A 359 -18.98 30.78 -6.04
C ALA A 359 -18.19 32.07 -5.87
N HIS A 360 -17.94 32.48 -4.64
CA HIS A 360 -17.26 33.72 -4.29
C HIS A 360 -16.25 33.47 -3.16
N PRO A 361 -15.06 32.88 -3.45
CA PRO A 361 -14.10 32.45 -2.42
C PRO A 361 -13.63 33.54 -1.46
N GLY A 362 -13.76 34.84 -1.84
CA GLY A 362 -13.50 35.99 -0.97
C GLY A 362 -14.56 36.18 0.13
N ASN A 363 -15.75 35.58 -0.02
CA ASN A 363 -16.76 35.59 1.03
C ASN A 363 -16.42 34.50 2.05
N THR A 364 -15.88 34.90 3.19
CA THR A 364 -15.39 33.99 4.23
C THR A 364 -16.15 34.14 5.54
N ARG A 365 -16.19 33.09 6.35
CA ARG A 365 -16.75 33.08 7.69
C ARG A 365 -15.95 32.20 8.63
N ALA A 366 -15.61 32.74 9.79
CA ALA A 366 -14.94 32.00 10.86
C ALA A 366 -15.94 31.36 11.82
N PHE A 367 -15.58 30.16 12.31
CA PHE A 367 -16.32 29.41 13.34
C PHE A 367 -15.35 28.96 14.42
N ASP A 368 -15.57 29.42 15.66
CA ASP A 368 -14.82 28.94 16.82
C ASP A 368 -15.40 27.59 17.23
N VAL A 369 -14.72 26.51 16.92
CA VAL A 369 -15.15 25.11 17.13
C VAL A 369 -13.95 24.23 17.47
N ASP A 370 -14.18 23.26 18.35
CA ASP A 370 -13.16 22.25 18.74
C ASP A 370 -13.23 20.97 17.88
N THR A 371 -14.27 20.83 17.06
CA THR A 371 -14.47 19.66 16.22
C THR A 371 -15.04 20.01 14.86
N LEU A 372 -14.43 19.45 13.82
CA LEU A 372 -14.87 19.53 12.42
C LEU A 372 -15.11 18.12 11.87
N CYS A 373 -16.35 17.83 11.48
CA CYS A 373 -16.74 16.58 10.83
C CYS A 373 -16.83 16.76 9.32
N LEU A 374 -16.05 16.01 8.56
CA LEU A 374 -15.91 16.12 7.10
C LEU A 374 -16.60 14.96 6.37
N GLY A 375 -17.54 15.25 5.46
CA GLY A 375 -18.26 14.26 4.68
C GLY A 375 -18.43 14.67 3.22
N TYR A 376 -17.36 14.63 2.43
CA TYR A 376 -17.33 14.99 1.00
C TYR A 376 -17.62 13.82 0.06
N GLY A 377 -18.37 12.82 0.51
CA GLY A 377 -18.66 11.59 -0.23
C GLY A 377 -17.71 10.45 0.12
N PHE A 378 -17.66 9.42 -0.72
CA PHE A 378 -17.01 8.16 -0.39
C PHE A 378 -16.11 7.66 -1.54
N ILE A 379 -15.23 6.73 -1.20
CA ILE A 379 -14.36 5.98 -2.13
C ILE A 379 -14.56 4.50 -1.85
N PRO A 380 -14.84 3.65 -2.86
CA PRO A 380 -14.94 2.20 -2.69
C PRO A 380 -13.66 1.60 -2.12
N SER A 381 -13.80 0.65 -1.21
CA SER A 381 -12.67 -0.16 -0.72
C SER A 381 -12.38 -1.28 -1.72
N THR A 382 -11.51 -1.01 -2.69
CA THR A 382 -11.23 -1.92 -3.81
C THR A 382 -9.99 -2.80 -3.60
N GLU A 383 -9.30 -2.67 -2.47
CA GLU A 383 -7.97 -3.26 -2.27
C GLU A 383 -7.97 -4.77 -2.44
N LEU A 384 -8.92 -5.50 -1.85
CA LEU A 384 -8.96 -6.95 -1.91
C LEU A 384 -9.28 -7.46 -3.32
N ALA A 385 -10.23 -6.81 -4.01
CA ALA A 385 -10.56 -7.13 -5.40
C ALA A 385 -9.38 -6.85 -6.35
N ARG A 386 -8.63 -5.76 -6.10
CA ARG A 386 -7.43 -5.41 -6.88
C ARG A 386 -6.25 -6.34 -6.61
N VAL A 387 -6.07 -6.81 -5.38
CA VAL A 387 -5.05 -7.83 -5.04
C VAL A 387 -5.31 -9.11 -5.81
N LEU A 388 -6.57 -9.51 -5.96
CA LEU A 388 -6.96 -10.67 -6.77
C LEU A 388 -6.80 -10.46 -8.29
N GLY A 389 -6.77 -9.20 -8.75
CA GLY A 389 -6.68 -8.87 -10.17
C GLY A 389 -8.04 -8.74 -10.87
N CYS A 390 -9.13 -8.51 -10.12
CA CYS A 390 -10.41 -8.17 -10.72
C CYS A 390 -10.29 -6.91 -11.60
N GLU A 391 -11.03 -6.86 -12.69
CA GLU A 391 -11.06 -5.70 -13.57
C GLU A 391 -11.67 -4.48 -12.89
N HIS A 392 -11.10 -3.30 -13.14
CA HIS A 392 -11.54 -2.03 -12.58
C HIS A 392 -11.71 -0.98 -13.68
N ARG A 393 -12.54 0.00 -13.42
CA ARG A 393 -12.71 1.19 -14.28
C ARG A 393 -12.62 2.45 -13.46
N LEU A 394 -12.14 3.52 -14.07
CA LEU A 394 -12.22 4.86 -13.50
C LEU A 394 -13.64 5.40 -13.70
N THR A 395 -14.28 5.84 -12.64
CA THR A 395 -15.57 6.51 -12.73
C THR A 395 -15.41 8.02 -12.67
N PRO A 396 -16.02 8.80 -13.58
CA PRO A 396 -15.98 10.27 -13.55
C PRO A 396 -16.85 10.88 -12.46
N ARG A 397 -17.70 10.07 -11.80
CA ARG A 397 -18.62 10.56 -10.77
C ARG A 397 -17.86 11.15 -9.58
N HIS A 398 -18.31 12.30 -9.11
CA HIS A 398 -17.84 12.93 -7.87
C HIS A 398 -16.32 12.99 -7.72
N LEU A 399 -15.60 13.54 -8.69
CA LEU A 399 -14.14 13.70 -8.68
C LEU A 399 -13.34 12.44 -9.02
N GLY A 400 -13.97 11.38 -9.53
CA GLY A 400 -13.34 10.12 -9.94
C GLY A 400 -12.95 9.21 -8.77
N TYR A 401 -13.03 7.92 -8.97
CA TYR A 401 -12.50 6.85 -8.14
C TYR A 401 -12.48 5.55 -8.95
N LEU A 402 -11.72 4.56 -8.49
CA LEU A 402 -11.75 3.23 -9.08
C LEU A 402 -12.98 2.47 -8.60
N ALA A 403 -13.76 1.93 -9.53
CA ALA A 403 -14.86 1.01 -9.28
C ALA A 403 -14.52 -0.36 -9.85
N THR A 404 -14.88 -1.45 -9.17
CA THR A 404 -14.75 -2.81 -9.70
C THR A 404 -15.78 -3.03 -10.80
N VAL A 405 -15.36 -3.57 -11.93
CA VAL A 405 -16.28 -3.96 -13.01
C VAL A 405 -17.04 -5.20 -12.56
N THR A 406 -18.36 -5.09 -12.48
CA THR A 406 -19.24 -6.17 -12.04
C THR A 406 -20.48 -6.27 -12.90
N ALA A 407 -21.01 -7.50 -13.04
CA ALA A 407 -22.36 -7.74 -13.56
C ALA A 407 -23.44 -7.28 -12.56
N GLU A 408 -24.73 -7.39 -12.92
CA GLU A 408 -25.84 -6.93 -12.08
C GLU A 408 -25.92 -7.71 -10.74
N ASP A 409 -25.51 -8.98 -10.76
CA ASP A 409 -25.40 -9.87 -9.60
C ASP A 409 -24.09 -9.73 -8.79
N GLY A 410 -23.22 -8.82 -9.19
CA GLY A 410 -21.94 -8.60 -8.54
C GLY A 410 -20.79 -9.48 -9.01
N ALA A 411 -21.00 -10.40 -9.98
CA ALA A 411 -19.94 -11.23 -10.53
C ALA A 411 -18.85 -10.36 -11.19
N THR A 412 -17.59 -10.70 -10.93
CA THR A 412 -16.41 -9.98 -11.44
C THR A 412 -15.83 -10.66 -12.68
N SER A 413 -14.71 -10.15 -13.20
CA SER A 413 -13.92 -10.80 -14.25
C SER A 413 -13.32 -12.15 -13.81
N LEU A 414 -13.29 -12.45 -12.51
CA LEU A 414 -12.77 -13.70 -11.96
C LEU A 414 -13.91 -14.67 -11.60
N PRO A 415 -13.90 -15.90 -12.12
CA PRO A 415 -14.94 -16.89 -11.77
C PRO A 415 -15.01 -17.17 -10.27
N GLY A 416 -16.23 -17.19 -9.73
CA GLY A 416 -16.47 -17.44 -8.31
C GLY A 416 -16.17 -16.29 -7.37
N VAL A 417 -15.85 -15.10 -7.90
CA VAL A 417 -15.61 -13.88 -7.12
C VAL A 417 -16.66 -12.84 -7.42
N TYR A 418 -17.32 -12.36 -6.37
CA TYR A 418 -18.35 -11.32 -6.41
C TYR A 418 -17.90 -10.11 -5.60
N VAL A 419 -18.17 -8.90 -6.10
CA VAL A 419 -17.96 -7.65 -5.35
C VAL A 419 -19.27 -6.89 -5.28
N VAL A 420 -19.72 -6.57 -4.06
CA VAL A 420 -21.05 -6.01 -3.83
C VAL A 420 -21.04 -4.81 -2.88
N GLY A 421 -22.17 -4.07 -2.89
CA GLY A 421 -22.32 -2.86 -2.09
C GLY A 421 -21.40 -1.73 -2.55
N ASP A 422 -21.13 -0.78 -1.65
CA ASP A 422 -20.29 0.38 -1.95
C ASP A 422 -18.80 0.03 -2.21
N GLY A 423 -18.41 -1.22 -1.97
CA GLY A 423 -17.10 -1.75 -2.36
C GLY A 423 -16.95 -1.99 -3.86
N ALA A 424 -18.06 -2.22 -4.56
CA ALA A 424 -18.06 -2.33 -6.03
C ALA A 424 -18.14 -0.95 -6.70
N ASP A 425 -19.20 -0.21 -6.39
CA ASP A 425 -19.46 1.15 -6.86
C ASP A 425 -20.45 1.82 -5.88
N MET A 426 -20.36 3.14 -5.72
CA MET A 426 -21.19 3.89 -4.79
C MET A 426 -22.68 3.77 -5.13
N GLY A 427 -23.46 3.20 -4.23
CA GLY A 427 -24.90 2.97 -4.45
C GLY A 427 -25.78 3.21 -3.23
N GLY A 428 -25.18 3.21 -2.04
CA GLY A 428 -25.88 3.31 -0.77
C GLY A 428 -26.56 2.01 -0.32
N SER A 429 -27.12 2.02 0.89
CA SER A 429 -27.57 0.81 1.60
C SER A 429 -28.62 -0.02 0.86
N ARG A 430 -29.56 0.62 0.16
CA ARG A 430 -30.63 -0.09 -0.57
C ARG A 430 -30.11 -0.83 -1.79
N VAL A 431 -29.18 -0.22 -2.51
CA VAL A 431 -28.45 -0.90 -3.60
C VAL A 431 -27.61 -2.04 -3.04
N ALA A 432 -26.94 -1.80 -1.91
CA ALA A 432 -26.12 -2.79 -1.23
C ALA A 432 -26.92 -4.04 -0.81
N LEU A 433 -28.09 -3.87 -0.19
CA LEU A 433 -28.98 -4.97 0.18
C LEU A 433 -29.41 -5.80 -1.04
N ALA A 434 -29.87 -5.13 -2.10
CA ALA A 434 -30.36 -5.81 -3.29
C ALA A 434 -29.23 -6.55 -4.04
N ARG A 435 -28.07 -5.90 -4.27
CA ARG A 435 -26.91 -6.54 -4.89
C ARG A 435 -26.35 -7.69 -4.03
N GLY A 436 -26.35 -7.54 -2.71
CA GLY A 436 -25.94 -8.62 -1.81
C GLY A 436 -26.84 -9.87 -2.01
N THR A 437 -28.17 -9.69 -2.02
CA THR A 437 -29.11 -10.80 -2.28
C THR A 437 -28.82 -11.46 -3.64
N LEU A 438 -28.61 -10.67 -4.70
CA LEU A 438 -28.31 -11.21 -6.03
C LEU A 438 -27.02 -12.01 -6.04
N ALA A 439 -25.95 -11.51 -5.42
CA ALA A 439 -24.66 -12.21 -5.36
C ALA A 439 -24.72 -13.51 -4.54
N GLY A 440 -25.39 -13.50 -3.39
CA GLY A 440 -25.59 -14.72 -2.61
C GLY A 440 -26.39 -15.78 -3.38
N THR A 441 -27.42 -15.36 -4.13
CA THR A 441 -28.21 -16.22 -5.01
C THR A 441 -27.34 -16.79 -6.16
N ALA A 442 -26.54 -15.95 -6.81
CA ALA A 442 -25.64 -16.37 -7.89
C ALA A 442 -24.55 -17.32 -7.39
N ALA A 443 -23.96 -17.03 -6.23
CA ALA A 443 -22.95 -17.89 -5.60
C ALA A 443 -23.52 -19.30 -5.29
N ALA A 444 -24.73 -19.36 -4.74
CA ALA A 444 -25.41 -20.62 -4.46
C ALA A 444 -25.73 -21.40 -5.76
N ARG A 445 -26.17 -20.72 -6.80
CA ARG A 445 -26.44 -21.32 -8.12
C ARG A 445 -25.16 -21.90 -8.73
N ASN A 446 -24.04 -21.22 -8.63
CA ASN A 446 -22.74 -21.71 -9.10
C ASN A 446 -22.19 -22.90 -8.28
N LEU A 447 -22.76 -23.16 -7.10
CA LEU A 447 -22.51 -24.37 -6.32
C LEU A 447 -23.44 -25.53 -6.67
N GLY A 448 -24.31 -25.37 -7.67
CA GLY A 448 -25.32 -26.36 -8.03
C GLY A 448 -26.52 -26.39 -7.08
N ARG A 449 -26.71 -25.37 -6.25
CA ARG A 449 -27.90 -25.24 -5.39
C ARG A 449 -29.07 -24.65 -6.18
N ALA A 450 -30.27 -24.80 -5.68
CA ALA A 450 -31.50 -24.29 -6.28
C ALA A 450 -32.09 -23.11 -5.47
N PRO A 451 -31.49 -21.90 -5.57
CA PRO A 451 -31.99 -20.73 -4.86
C PRO A 451 -33.33 -20.27 -5.44
N LEU A 452 -34.11 -19.55 -4.61
CA LEU A 452 -35.31 -18.85 -5.09
C LEU A 452 -34.89 -17.77 -6.11
N GLU A 453 -35.75 -17.58 -7.12
CA GLU A 453 -35.53 -16.53 -8.13
C GLU A 453 -35.55 -15.13 -7.48
N PRO A 454 -34.54 -14.29 -7.72
CA PRO A 454 -34.35 -13.03 -7.02
C PRO A 454 -35.13 -11.86 -7.65
N THR A 455 -36.33 -12.11 -8.22
CA THR A 455 -37.12 -11.12 -8.97
C THR A 455 -37.41 -9.84 -8.15
N GLU A 456 -37.70 -9.99 -6.87
CA GLU A 456 -37.94 -8.85 -5.98
C GLU A 456 -36.67 -8.04 -5.74
N ALA A 457 -35.50 -8.70 -5.59
CA ALA A 457 -34.20 -8.03 -5.41
C ALA A 457 -33.83 -7.20 -6.65
N ILE A 458 -34.11 -7.72 -7.87
CA ILE A 458 -33.88 -6.99 -9.13
C ILE A 458 -34.77 -5.73 -9.17
N ALA A 459 -36.06 -5.86 -8.83
CA ALA A 459 -36.96 -4.71 -8.81
C ALA A 459 -36.52 -3.65 -7.78
N ARG A 460 -36.12 -4.09 -6.59
CA ARG A 460 -35.59 -3.22 -5.53
C ARG A 460 -34.30 -2.52 -5.98
N LEU A 461 -33.37 -3.23 -6.64
CA LEU A 461 -32.13 -2.67 -7.17
C LEU A 461 -32.43 -1.55 -8.16
N ARG A 462 -33.26 -1.79 -9.18
CA ARG A 462 -33.63 -0.79 -10.18
C ARG A 462 -34.27 0.45 -9.56
N LYS A 463 -35.14 0.28 -8.58
CA LYS A 463 -35.75 1.38 -7.84
C LYS A 463 -34.74 2.18 -7.04
N ALA A 464 -33.86 1.50 -6.30
CA ALA A 464 -32.80 2.11 -5.49
C ALA A 464 -31.77 2.87 -6.33
N MET A 465 -31.38 2.33 -7.49
CA MET A 465 -30.46 3.02 -8.41
C MET A 465 -31.04 4.30 -8.99
N ARG A 466 -32.36 4.32 -9.34
CA ARG A 466 -33.04 5.54 -9.79
C ARG A 466 -33.05 6.62 -8.71
N PHE A 467 -33.27 6.24 -7.46
CA PHE A 467 -33.18 7.17 -6.32
C PHE A 467 -31.77 7.72 -6.17
N GLN A 468 -30.76 6.86 -6.19
CA GLN A 468 -29.37 7.28 -6.00
C GLN A 468 -28.91 8.23 -7.11
N GLN A 469 -29.28 7.96 -8.37
CA GLN A 469 -28.98 8.85 -9.48
C GLN A 469 -29.66 10.23 -9.34
N ALA A 470 -30.88 10.26 -8.83
CA ALA A 470 -31.59 11.50 -8.54
C ALA A 470 -30.91 12.28 -7.42
N LEU A 471 -30.51 11.58 -6.35
CA LEU A 471 -29.81 12.18 -5.22
C LEU A 471 -28.48 12.83 -5.62
N TRP A 472 -27.68 12.17 -6.47
CA TRP A 472 -26.42 12.74 -6.98
C TRP A 472 -26.64 14.02 -7.77
N LYS A 473 -27.74 14.11 -8.54
CA LYS A 473 -28.08 15.34 -9.29
C LYS A 473 -28.50 16.46 -8.35
N ILE A 474 -29.20 16.16 -7.25
CA ILE A 474 -29.61 17.15 -6.25
C ILE A 474 -28.40 17.72 -5.49
N TYR A 475 -27.43 16.86 -5.14
CA TYR A 475 -26.23 17.23 -4.37
C TYR A 475 -25.01 17.39 -5.28
N GLN A 476 -25.17 17.75 -6.53
CA GLN A 476 -24.05 18.00 -7.43
C GLN A 476 -23.32 19.28 -7.00
N ALA A 477 -22.12 19.14 -6.45
CA ALA A 477 -21.24 20.24 -6.06
C ALA A 477 -20.20 20.54 -7.15
N PRO A 478 -19.76 21.80 -7.33
CA PRO A 478 -18.61 22.12 -8.17
C PRO A 478 -17.34 21.49 -7.58
N PRO A 479 -16.39 21.04 -8.41
CA PRO A 479 -15.12 20.53 -7.92
C PRO A 479 -14.30 21.64 -7.28
N VAL A 480 -13.71 21.38 -6.13
CA VAL A 480 -12.72 22.26 -5.50
C VAL A 480 -11.40 22.08 -6.25
N SER A 481 -10.82 23.15 -6.80
CA SER A 481 -9.51 23.10 -7.47
C SER A 481 -8.40 22.82 -6.46
N LEU A 482 -7.51 21.91 -6.81
CA LEU A 482 -6.31 21.62 -6.01
C LEU A 482 -5.18 22.62 -6.28
N ALA A 483 -5.26 23.41 -7.35
CA ALA A 483 -4.25 24.40 -7.71
C ALA A 483 -4.09 25.49 -6.65
N ALA A 484 -5.20 25.87 -5.99
CA ALA A 484 -5.22 26.93 -4.96
C ALA A 484 -4.79 26.44 -3.56
N VAL A 485 -4.60 25.12 -3.36
CA VAL A 485 -4.17 24.59 -2.06
C VAL A 485 -2.70 25.00 -1.82
N PRO A 486 -2.34 25.61 -0.67
CA PRO A 486 -0.98 26.00 -0.36
C PRO A 486 0.01 24.83 -0.37
N ASP A 487 1.26 25.10 -0.74
CA ASP A 487 2.31 24.09 -0.92
C ASP A 487 2.71 23.38 0.38
N ASP A 488 2.57 24.00 1.53
CA ASP A 488 2.83 23.42 2.85
C ASP A 488 1.71 22.50 3.35
N THR A 489 0.53 22.55 2.74
CA THR A 489 -0.59 21.67 3.09
C THR A 489 -0.23 20.21 2.83
N LEU A 490 -0.49 19.35 3.81
CA LEU A 490 -0.22 17.92 3.67
C LEU A 490 -1.21 17.27 2.70
N LEU A 491 -0.70 16.57 1.67
CA LEU A 491 -1.47 15.69 0.80
C LEU A 491 -1.55 14.28 1.40
N CYS A 492 -0.44 13.78 1.95
CA CYS A 492 -0.37 12.46 2.59
C CYS A 492 -0.25 12.60 4.11
N ARG A 493 -1.28 12.15 4.86
CA ARG A 493 -1.33 12.25 6.33
C ARG A 493 -0.31 11.38 7.05
N CYS A 494 -0.05 10.15 6.53
CA CYS A 494 0.79 9.16 7.22
C CYS A 494 2.29 9.33 6.95
N GLU A 495 2.68 9.81 5.78
CA GLU A 495 4.08 10.06 5.41
C GLU A 495 4.43 11.56 5.42
N GLU A 496 3.47 12.41 5.77
CA GLU A 496 3.60 13.87 5.89
C GLU A 496 4.15 14.55 4.62
N ILE A 497 3.69 14.10 3.45
CA ILE A 497 4.08 14.66 2.16
C ILE A 497 3.15 15.83 1.81
N SER A 498 3.73 16.99 1.52
CA SER A 498 2.99 18.21 1.18
C SER A 498 2.61 18.28 -0.29
N PHE A 499 1.69 19.18 -0.64
CA PHE A 499 1.35 19.50 -2.03
C PHE A 499 2.55 20.03 -2.79
N GLY A 500 3.37 20.91 -2.17
CA GLY A 500 4.58 21.46 -2.77
C GLY A 500 5.56 20.38 -3.22
N THR A 501 5.84 19.41 -2.32
CA THR A 501 6.70 18.25 -2.65
C THR A 501 6.17 17.48 -3.87
N VAL A 502 4.86 17.21 -3.93
CA VAL A 502 4.29 16.46 -5.07
C VAL A 502 4.32 17.29 -6.36
N ARG A 503 3.97 18.59 -6.29
CA ARG A 503 4.04 19.51 -7.45
C ARG A 503 5.44 19.62 -8.03
N GLU A 504 6.46 19.72 -7.17
CA GLU A 504 7.86 19.73 -7.57
C GLU A 504 8.23 18.48 -8.37
N GLN A 505 7.83 17.30 -7.89
CA GLN A 505 8.09 16.05 -8.59
C GLN A 505 7.38 16.01 -9.95
N ILE A 506 6.13 16.45 -10.04
CA ILE A 506 5.38 16.50 -11.31
C ILE A 506 6.08 17.45 -12.29
N ARG A 507 6.50 18.64 -11.85
CA ARG A 507 7.26 19.59 -12.70
C ARG A 507 8.61 19.04 -13.16
N ALA A 508 9.22 18.15 -12.36
CA ALA A 508 10.44 17.44 -12.71
C ALA A 508 10.19 16.22 -13.64
N GLY A 509 8.99 16.10 -14.23
CA GLY A 509 8.63 15.01 -15.14
C GLY A 509 8.33 13.66 -14.47
N ARG A 510 8.14 13.63 -13.14
CA ARG A 510 7.73 12.45 -12.37
C ARG A 510 6.23 12.47 -12.14
N ASP A 511 5.48 12.35 -13.21
CA ASP A 511 4.05 12.60 -13.29
C ASP A 511 3.17 11.35 -13.18
N THR A 512 3.77 10.17 -12.99
CA THR A 512 3.03 8.94 -12.69
C THR A 512 2.87 8.73 -11.19
N LEU A 513 1.76 8.15 -10.74
CA LEU A 513 1.56 7.85 -9.30
C LEU A 513 2.65 6.90 -8.77
N ALA A 514 3.17 6.01 -9.60
CA ALA A 514 4.25 5.11 -9.26
C ALA A 514 5.58 5.86 -9.05
N ALA A 515 5.91 6.84 -9.90
CA ALA A 515 7.07 7.70 -9.75
C ALA A 515 6.95 8.59 -8.50
N LEU A 516 5.80 9.22 -8.29
CA LEU A 516 5.50 10.00 -7.09
C LEU A 516 5.67 9.17 -5.82
N LYS A 517 5.10 7.95 -5.79
CA LYS A 517 5.26 7.02 -4.67
C LYS A 517 6.73 6.73 -4.36
N ARG A 518 7.54 6.41 -5.37
CA ARG A 518 8.96 6.06 -5.18
C ARG A 518 9.80 7.25 -4.73
N ASN A 519 9.58 8.43 -5.30
CA ASN A 519 10.41 9.60 -5.02
C ASN A 519 10.01 10.36 -3.75
N THR A 520 8.75 10.28 -3.30
CA THR A 520 8.25 11.02 -2.14
C THR A 520 7.76 10.14 -0.99
N ARG A 521 7.64 8.83 -1.16
CA ARG A 521 6.95 7.88 -0.27
C ARG A 521 5.42 8.07 -0.19
N LEU A 522 4.82 8.88 -1.04
CA LEU A 522 3.37 9.05 -1.14
C LEU A 522 2.66 7.69 -1.23
N GLY A 523 1.71 7.42 -0.34
CA GLY A 523 0.98 6.15 -0.31
C GLY A 523 1.76 4.95 0.24
N MET A 524 2.96 5.14 0.80
CA MET A 524 3.75 4.05 1.40
C MET A 524 3.46 3.82 2.88
N GLY A 525 2.80 4.73 3.56
CA GLY A 525 2.48 4.60 4.97
C GLY A 525 1.37 3.59 5.26
N ARG A 526 0.99 3.46 6.53
CA ARG A 526 0.06 2.43 7.05
C ARG A 526 -1.27 2.35 6.32
N CYS A 527 -1.83 3.47 5.81
CA CYS A 527 -3.08 3.45 5.05
C CYS A 527 -2.94 2.96 3.60
N GLN A 528 -1.72 2.73 3.10
CA GLN A 528 -1.42 2.20 1.75
C GLN A 528 -2.11 2.99 0.61
N GLY A 529 -2.14 4.33 0.73
CA GLY A 529 -2.67 5.21 -0.32
C GLY A 529 -4.19 5.45 -0.29
N ARG A 530 -4.94 4.85 0.64
CA ARG A 530 -6.41 4.98 0.72
C ARG A 530 -6.88 6.43 0.70
N TYR A 531 -6.16 7.31 1.40
CA TYR A 531 -6.55 8.71 1.54
C TYR A 531 -5.81 9.69 0.63
N CYS A 532 -4.68 9.32 0.03
CA CYS A 532 -3.92 10.25 -0.80
C CYS A 532 -3.96 9.93 -2.30
N ALA A 533 -4.17 8.67 -2.71
CA ALA A 533 -4.03 8.25 -4.11
C ALA A 533 -4.99 8.99 -5.07
N VAL A 534 -6.27 9.14 -4.68
CA VAL A 534 -7.28 9.83 -5.51
C VAL A 534 -6.97 11.34 -5.64
N THR A 535 -6.53 11.96 -4.54
CA THR A 535 -6.14 13.39 -4.54
C THR A 535 -4.89 13.60 -5.40
N ALA A 536 -3.89 12.70 -5.28
CA ALA A 536 -2.67 12.77 -6.10
C ALA A 536 -2.98 12.57 -7.59
N ALA A 537 -3.85 11.62 -7.93
CA ALA A 537 -4.30 11.40 -9.31
C ALA A 537 -4.96 12.65 -9.91
N ARG A 538 -5.81 13.33 -9.12
CA ARG A 538 -6.41 14.61 -9.53
C ARG A 538 -5.36 15.69 -9.72
N LEU A 539 -4.41 15.83 -8.80
CA LEU A 539 -3.35 16.82 -8.90
C LEU A 539 -2.50 16.61 -10.16
N VAL A 540 -2.15 15.35 -10.47
CA VAL A 540 -1.49 15.02 -11.74
C VAL A 540 -2.36 15.47 -12.93
N THR A 541 -3.64 15.12 -12.93
CA THR A 541 -4.57 15.54 -14.01
C THR A 541 -4.66 17.05 -14.17
N GLU A 542 -4.79 17.79 -13.05
CA GLU A 542 -4.88 19.27 -13.09
C GLU A 542 -3.58 19.93 -13.60
N MET A 543 -2.41 19.33 -13.30
CA MET A 543 -1.11 19.89 -13.70
C MET A 543 -0.66 19.48 -15.10
N THR A 544 -1.02 18.27 -15.56
CA THR A 544 -0.53 17.72 -16.85
C THR A 544 -1.58 17.68 -17.94
N GLY A 545 -2.86 17.87 -17.59
CA GLY A 545 -3.99 17.66 -18.50
C GLY A 545 -4.32 16.19 -18.80
N GLN A 546 -3.54 15.24 -18.26
CA GLN A 546 -3.69 13.80 -18.51
C GLN A 546 -4.14 13.06 -17.24
N ALA A 547 -5.26 12.35 -17.31
CA ALA A 547 -5.72 11.51 -16.22
C ALA A 547 -4.94 10.18 -16.18
N PRO A 548 -4.45 9.75 -15.00
CA PRO A 548 -3.86 8.42 -14.88
C PRO A 548 -4.83 7.31 -15.29
N GLY A 549 -4.34 6.33 -16.06
CA GLY A 549 -5.09 5.10 -16.37
C GLY A 549 -5.32 4.23 -15.12
N VAL A 550 -6.22 3.25 -15.22
CA VAL A 550 -6.55 2.34 -14.11
C VAL A 550 -5.31 1.62 -13.58
N GLU A 551 -4.45 1.17 -14.47
CA GLU A 551 -3.21 0.44 -14.19
C GLU A 551 -2.13 1.32 -13.52
N GLN A 552 -2.23 2.64 -13.67
CA GLN A 552 -1.30 3.61 -13.07
C GLN A 552 -1.64 3.95 -11.60
N TYR A 553 -2.84 3.58 -11.12
CA TYR A 553 -3.18 3.76 -9.70
C TYR A 553 -2.31 2.88 -8.81
N LEU A 554 -2.02 3.37 -7.59
CA LEU A 554 -1.20 2.65 -6.62
C LEU A 554 -1.74 1.24 -6.39
N ALA A 555 -1.00 0.21 -6.84
CA ALA A 555 -1.40 -1.18 -6.68
C ALA A 555 -1.39 -1.59 -5.20
N PRO A 556 -2.48 -2.12 -4.65
CA PRO A 556 -2.48 -2.72 -3.34
C PRO A 556 -1.64 -4.01 -3.37
N ARG A 557 -1.02 -4.32 -2.24
CA ARG A 557 -0.16 -5.48 -2.07
C ARG A 557 -0.49 -6.17 -0.75
N PRO A 558 -0.26 -7.49 -0.63
CA PRO A 558 -0.37 -8.17 0.67
C PRO A 558 0.60 -7.56 1.71
N PRO A 559 0.17 -7.36 2.95
CA PRO A 559 -1.20 -7.40 3.40
C PRO A 559 -1.98 -6.15 2.95
N ALA A 560 -3.27 -6.32 2.64
CA ALA A 560 -4.14 -5.18 2.29
C ALA A 560 -4.31 -4.20 3.45
N LYS A 561 -4.13 -4.65 4.68
CA LYS A 561 -4.03 -3.84 5.91
C LYS A 561 -2.86 -4.34 6.76
N PRO A 562 -2.16 -3.46 7.51
CA PRO A 562 -1.06 -3.85 8.38
C PRO A 562 -1.41 -4.99 9.33
N VAL A 563 -0.51 -5.96 9.48
CA VAL A 563 -0.68 -7.18 10.28
C VAL A 563 0.55 -7.42 11.13
N PRO A 564 0.45 -7.85 12.39
CA PRO A 564 1.61 -8.18 13.21
C PRO A 564 2.46 -9.27 12.57
N ALA A 565 3.77 -9.03 12.43
CA ALA A 565 4.70 -9.98 11.82
C ALA A 565 4.76 -11.30 12.60
N GLY A 566 4.66 -11.23 13.93
CA GLY A 566 4.65 -12.41 14.79
C GLY A 566 3.44 -13.32 14.57
N ALA A 567 2.32 -12.79 14.08
CA ALA A 567 1.15 -13.60 13.78
C ALA A 567 1.25 -14.34 12.42
N LEU A 568 2.18 -13.94 11.54
CA LEU A 568 2.33 -14.52 10.21
C LEU A 568 3.56 -15.42 10.05
N GLY A 569 4.53 -15.36 10.98
CA GLY A 569 5.79 -16.11 10.84
C GLY A 569 5.64 -17.59 11.20
N PHE A 570 5.62 -18.49 10.21
CA PHE A 570 5.59 -19.95 10.38
C PHE A 570 6.78 -20.59 9.69
N GLU A 571 7.41 -21.58 10.35
CA GLU A 571 8.53 -22.27 9.75
C GLU A 571 8.14 -22.97 8.45
N LYS A 572 8.97 -22.81 7.45
CA LYS A 572 8.84 -23.47 6.15
C LYS A 572 10.16 -24.10 5.76
N PRO A 573 10.13 -25.22 5.04
CA PRO A 573 11.34 -25.80 4.47
C PRO A 573 12.04 -24.78 3.57
N GLU A 574 13.36 -24.69 3.69
CA GLU A 574 14.18 -23.94 2.76
C GLU A 574 14.10 -24.59 1.36
N TRP A 575 14.04 -23.78 0.33
CA TRP A 575 13.83 -24.25 -1.05
C TRP A 575 15.12 -24.67 -1.78
N GLY A 576 16.23 -24.87 -1.06
CA GLY A 576 17.45 -25.49 -1.59
C GLY A 576 18.32 -24.66 -2.52
N GLY A 577 18.07 -23.35 -2.66
CA GLY A 577 18.96 -22.42 -3.36
C GLY A 577 18.72 -22.23 -4.87
N HIS A 578 17.98 -23.12 -5.55
CA HIS A 578 17.71 -22.98 -6.99
C HIS A 578 16.42 -22.21 -7.24
N LYS A 579 16.56 -21.03 -7.78
CA LYS A 579 15.44 -20.15 -8.12
C LYS A 579 14.70 -20.69 -9.35
N PRO A 580 13.34 -20.69 -9.35
CA PRO A 580 12.59 -21.07 -10.55
C PRO A 580 12.98 -20.18 -11.72
N ALA A 581 13.49 -20.78 -12.80
CA ALA A 581 13.85 -20.07 -14.00
C ALA A 581 12.60 -19.76 -14.83
N ILE A 582 12.36 -18.49 -15.12
CA ILE A 582 11.27 -18.00 -15.96
C ILE A 582 11.87 -17.21 -17.11
N THR A 583 11.42 -17.47 -18.34
CA THR A 583 11.70 -16.60 -19.48
C THR A 583 10.54 -15.63 -19.64
N PRO A 584 10.65 -14.39 -19.11
CA PRO A 584 9.53 -13.48 -19.16
C PRO A 584 9.28 -12.97 -20.58
N ASN A 585 8.04 -13.02 -21.02
CA ASN A 585 7.62 -12.54 -22.33
C ASN A 585 7.84 -11.03 -22.51
N LEU A 586 8.20 -10.64 -23.77
CA LEU A 586 8.18 -9.25 -24.21
C LEU A 586 6.74 -8.81 -24.51
N ALA A 587 6.51 -7.52 -24.39
CA ALA A 587 5.42 -6.74 -24.94
C ALA A 587 4.11 -6.59 -24.15
N ARG A 588 3.83 -5.31 -23.86
CA ARG A 588 2.48 -4.72 -23.92
C ARG A 588 2.48 -3.64 -25.01
N PRO A 589 1.54 -3.65 -25.97
CA PRO A 589 1.33 -2.47 -26.80
C PRO A 589 0.67 -1.38 -25.93
N VAL A 590 1.41 -0.34 -25.62
CA VAL A 590 0.87 0.90 -25.03
C VAL A 590 0.84 1.92 -26.17
N ALA A 591 -0.28 2.60 -26.36
CA ALA A 591 -0.34 3.74 -27.27
C ALA A 591 0.48 4.89 -26.68
N VAL A 592 1.56 5.28 -27.36
CA VAL A 592 2.48 6.34 -26.94
C VAL A 592 2.77 7.28 -28.09
N GLU A 593 3.13 8.54 -27.75
CA GLU A 593 3.48 9.53 -28.76
C GLU A 593 4.69 9.08 -29.58
N PRO A 594 4.62 9.21 -30.92
CA PRO A 594 5.75 8.90 -31.80
C PRO A 594 6.98 9.77 -31.50
N LEU A 595 8.17 9.21 -31.75
CA LEU A 595 9.43 9.94 -31.69
C LEU A 595 9.48 11.04 -32.77
N GLN A 596 10.10 12.17 -32.44
CA GLN A 596 10.41 13.23 -33.38
C GLN A 596 11.88 13.65 -33.19
N PRO A 597 12.71 13.76 -34.24
CA PRO A 597 12.43 13.34 -35.65
C PRO A 597 12.41 11.80 -35.85
N GLN A 598 11.93 11.34 -36.99
CA GLN A 598 11.94 9.93 -37.38
C GLN A 598 12.87 9.70 -38.61
N PRO A 599 13.82 8.75 -38.53
CA PRO A 599 14.24 8.00 -37.33
C PRO A 599 15.03 8.89 -36.33
N LEU A 600 14.92 8.58 -35.03
CA LEU A 600 15.81 9.19 -34.04
C LEU A 600 17.22 8.64 -34.25
N GLN A 601 18.24 9.52 -34.18
CA GLN A 601 19.65 9.15 -34.27
C GLN A 601 20.34 9.25 -32.93
N THR A 602 21.27 8.33 -32.64
CA THR A 602 22.09 8.32 -31.40
C THR A 602 23.38 7.52 -31.65
N ASP A 603 24.47 7.89 -30.98
CA ASP A 603 25.71 7.11 -31.08
C ASP A 603 25.58 5.78 -30.37
N VAL A 604 24.96 5.80 -29.15
CA VAL A 604 24.74 4.61 -28.33
C VAL A 604 23.29 4.54 -27.87
N LEU A 605 22.63 3.42 -28.15
CA LEU A 605 21.32 3.07 -27.61
C LEU A 605 21.48 2.09 -26.45
N VAL A 606 20.98 2.44 -25.27
CA VAL A 606 20.91 1.56 -24.10
C VAL A 606 19.49 1.06 -23.93
N ILE A 607 19.28 -0.26 -23.93
CA ILE A 607 17.96 -0.90 -23.78
C ILE A 607 17.78 -1.33 -22.32
N GLY A 608 16.87 -0.66 -21.62
CA GLY A 608 16.53 -0.84 -20.20
C GLY A 608 17.00 0.33 -19.34
N ALA A 609 16.06 1.00 -18.64
CA ALA A 609 16.31 2.11 -17.71
C ALA A 609 16.22 1.68 -16.24
N GLY A 610 16.68 0.48 -15.93
CA GLY A 610 16.97 0.05 -14.56
C GLY A 610 18.25 0.72 -14.04
N VAL A 611 18.70 0.31 -12.84
CA VAL A 611 19.91 0.89 -12.21
C VAL A 611 21.13 0.82 -13.13
N LEU A 612 21.34 -0.31 -13.80
CA LEU A 612 22.50 -0.52 -14.69
C LEU A 612 22.44 0.35 -15.93
N GLY A 613 21.30 0.38 -16.65
CA GLY A 613 21.13 1.25 -17.81
C GLY A 613 21.18 2.74 -17.45
N SER A 614 20.71 3.12 -16.28
CA SER A 614 20.84 4.51 -15.78
C SER A 614 22.32 4.88 -15.52
N CYS A 615 23.09 3.96 -14.91
CA CYS A 615 24.55 4.16 -14.72
C CYS A 615 25.30 4.20 -16.07
N LEU A 616 24.90 3.40 -17.06
CA LEU A 616 25.45 3.47 -18.41
C LEU A 616 25.19 4.84 -19.07
N GLY A 617 23.94 5.31 -19.04
CA GLY A 617 23.60 6.65 -19.52
C GLY A 617 24.40 7.75 -18.84
N TYR A 618 24.65 7.60 -17.53
CA TYR A 618 25.46 8.53 -16.74
C TYR A 618 26.92 8.55 -17.20
N TYR A 619 27.60 7.40 -17.31
CA TYR A 619 29.01 7.35 -17.67
C TYR A 619 29.24 7.71 -19.15
N LEU A 620 28.37 7.24 -20.06
CA LEU A 620 28.49 7.59 -21.50
C LEU A 620 28.29 9.10 -21.71
N ALA A 621 27.29 9.69 -21.08
CA ALA A 621 27.09 11.15 -21.16
C ALA A 621 28.23 11.95 -20.50
N GLN A 622 28.86 11.42 -19.45
CA GLN A 622 30.05 12.01 -18.85
C GLN A 622 31.24 12.07 -19.82
N GLU A 623 31.39 11.07 -20.70
CA GLU A 623 32.42 11.01 -21.73
C GLU A 623 32.01 11.76 -23.03
N GLY A 624 30.84 12.47 -23.02
CA GLY A 624 30.37 13.27 -24.16
C GLY A 624 29.70 12.47 -25.29
N VAL A 625 29.34 11.21 -25.07
CA VAL A 625 28.67 10.35 -26.05
C VAL A 625 27.19 10.74 -26.17
N ASP A 626 26.66 10.85 -27.39
CA ASP A 626 25.23 10.99 -27.63
C ASP A 626 24.52 9.67 -27.32
N VAL A 627 23.94 9.57 -26.10
CA VAL A 627 23.34 8.36 -25.57
C VAL A 627 21.82 8.51 -25.40
N THR A 628 21.09 7.50 -25.89
CA THR A 628 19.66 7.36 -25.66
C THR A 628 19.41 6.09 -24.85
N VAL A 629 18.72 6.21 -23.72
CA VAL A 629 18.27 5.09 -22.89
C VAL A 629 16.77 4.90 -23.08
N VAL A 630 16.36 3.70 -23.47
CA VAL A 630 14.94 3.39 -23.69
C VAL A 630 14.44 2.38 -22.66
N ASP A 631 13.19 2.53 -22.20
CA ASP A 631 12.50 1.53 -21.41
C ASP A 631 11.05 1.39 -21.86
N ARG A 632 10.57 0.16 -21.93
CA ARG A 632 9.17 -0.13 -22.31
C ARG A 632 8.15 0.43 -21.31
N ASP A 633 8.58 0.60 -20.07
CA ASP A 633 7.77 1.12 -18.96
C ASP A 633 8.32 2.49 -18.51
N ASP A 634 8.14 2.81 -17.23
CA ASP A 634 8.77 3.93 -16.54
C ASP A 634 10.12 3.49 -15.95
N LEU A 635 10.98 4.46 -15.61
CA LEU A 635 12.28 4.20 -14.97
C LEU A 635 12.10 3.44 -13.65
N ASN A 636 13.03 2.55 -13.34
CA ASN A 636 13.13 1.91 -12.02
C ASN A 636 11.90 1.08 -11.60
N LEU A 637 11.20 0.44 -12.54
CA LEU A 637 9.96 -0.29 -12.24
C LEU A 637 10.16 -1.75 -11.84
N GLN A 638 11.09 -2.45 -12.49
CA GLN A 638 11.28 -3.89 -12.32
C GLN A 638 12.25 -4.21 -11.15
N ALA A 639 13.20 -5.12 -11.32
CA ALA A 639 14.13 -5.57 -10.27
C ALA A 639 14.77 -4.41 -9.50
N SER A 640 15.19 -3.35 -10.19
CA SER A 640 15.84 -2.19 -9.57
C SER A 640 14.92 -1.46 -8.60
N GLY A 641 13.65 -1.21 -8.98
CA GLY A 641 12.65 -0.55 -8.13
C GLY A 641 12.02 -1.46 -7.07
N ALA A 642 12.19 -2.76 -7.20
CA ALA A 642 11.76 -3.77 -6.23
C ALA A 642 12.88 -4.20 -5.26
N ASN A 643 14.13 -3.75 -5.47
CA ASN A 643 15.29 -4.11 -4.67
C ASN A 643 15.21 -3.56 -3.24
N ALA A 644 15.83 -4.24 -2.29
CA ALA A 644 16.01 -3.75 -0.94
C ALA A 644 17.05 -2.61 -0.84
N GLY A 645 18.01 -2.56 -1.75
CA GLY A 645 19.13 -1.63 -1.73
C GLY A 645 20.23 -2.05 -0.75
N SER A 646 20.50 -3.33 -0.64
CA SER A 646 21.68 -3.85 0.02
C SER A 646 22.86 -3.79 -0.93
N LEU A 647 24.02 -3.37 -0.44
CA LEU A 647 25.30 -3.37 -1.13
C LEU A 647 26.12 -4.52 -0.56
N HIS A 648 25.83 -5.74 -1.05
CA HIS A 648 26.54 -6.96 -0.61
C HIS A 648 27.89 -7.07 -1.29
N VAL A 649 28.95 -7.10 -0.52
CA VAL A 649 30.33 -7.32 -0.96
C VAL A 649 30.73 -8.77 -0.75
N GLN A 650 30.35 -9.37 0.38
CA GLN A 650 30.52 -10.78 0.64
C GLN A 650 29.59 -11.64 -0.25
N LEU A 651 29.96 -12.90 -0.50
CA LEU A 651 29.10 -13.87 -1.16
C LEU A 651 27.88 -14.16 -0.31
N LEU A 652 26.72 -14.28 -0.95
CA LEU A 652 25.55 -14.79 -0.26
C LEU A 652 25.71 -16.30 0.02
N SER A 653 25.01 -16.82 1.02
CA SER A 653 25.13 -18.24 1.46
C SER A 653 24.87 -19.26 0.35
N PHE A 654 24.11 -18.90 -0.69
CA PHE A 654 23.81 -19.75 -1.84
C PHE A 654 24.65 -19.43 -3.10
N ASP A 655 25.67 -18.58 -2.95
CA ASP A 655 26.67 -18.27 -3.99
C ASP A 655 28.05 -18.91 -3.66
N PHE A 656 28.13 -19.75 -2.61
CA PHE A 656 29.35 -20.40 -2.15
C PHE A 656 29.17 -21.93 -1.96
N GLY A 657 30.21 -22.68 -2.32
CA GLY A 657 30.29 -24.14 -2.15
C GLY A 657 29.28 -24.91 -2.99
N ASP A 658 28.87 -26.08 -2.50
CA ASP A 658 27.95 -26.99 -3.19
C ASP A 658 26.54 -26.42 -3.39
N ARG A 659 26.21 -25.30 -2.74
CA ARG A 659 24.94 -24.60 -2.87
C ARG A 659 24.89 -23.65 -4.05
N ALA A 660 26.06 -23.28 -4.58
CA ALA A 660 26.16 -22.28 -5.64
C ALA A 660 25.92 -22.90 -7.02
N GLN A 661 25.35 -22.12 -7.92
CA GLN A 661 25.32 -22.48 -9.33
C GLN A 661 26.74 -22.53 -9.91
N ALA A 662 26.98 -23.42 -10.87
CA ALA A 662 28.28 -23.59 -11.54
C ALA A 662 29.47 -23.76 -10.56
N GLY A 663 29.25 -24.38 -9.38
CA GLY A 663 30.27 -24.62 -8.37
C GLY A 663 30.81 -23.40 -7.66
N GLY A 664 30.16 -22.23 -7.81
CA GLY A 664 30.51 -20.98 -7.13
C GLY A 664 31.70 -20.19 -7.71
N GLY A 665 32.42 -20.74 -8.69
CA GLY A 665 33.54 -20.07 -9.33
C GLY A 665 33.20 -18.71 -9.95
N PRO A 666 32.16 -18.63 -10.79
CA PRO A 666 31.72 -17.34 -11.38
C PRO A 666 31.34 -16.30 -10.33
N ALA A 667 30.64 -16.70 -9.25
CA ALA A 667 30.29 -15.79 -8.16
C ALA A 667 31.55 -15.29 -7.43
N ALA A 668 32.52 -16.17 -7.12
CA ALA A 668 33.78 -15.79 -6.49
C ALA A 668 34.61 -14.80 -7.32
N ALA A 669 34.59 -14.91 -8.65
CA ALA A 669 35.24 -13.97 -9.54
C ALA A 669 34.72 -12.53 -9.41
N THR A 670 33.50 -12.32 -8.87
CA THR A 670 32.91 -10.98 -8.66
C THR A 670 33.43 -10.26 -7.41
N LEU A 671 34.06 -10.97 -6.47
CA LEU A 671 34.49 -10.42 -5.19
C LEU A 671 35.32 -9.11 -5.31
N PRO A 672 36.30 -8.99 -6.21
CA PRO A 672 37.05 -7.74 -6.36
C PRO A 672 36.21 -6.56 -6.87
N LEU A 673 35.11 -6.85 -7.58
CA LEU A 673 34.22 -5.82 -8.14
C LEU A 673 33.36 -5.12 -7.07
N GLY A 674 33.00 -5.82 -5.99
CA GLY A 674 32.15 -5.32 -4.92
C GLY A 674 32.66 -4.02 -4.29
N PRO A 675 33.89 -4.01 -3.70
CA PRO A 675 34.46 -2.81 -3.09
C PRO A 675 34.67 -1.66 -4.07
N MET A 676 35.03 -1.98 -5.34
CA MET A 676 35.16 -0.97 -6.40
C MET A 676 33.80 -0.28 -6.65
N SER A 677 32.77 -1.07 -6.75
CA SER A 677 31.42 -0.58 -7.06
C SER A 677 30.83 0.26 -5.91
N VAL A 678 31.08 -0.12 -4.66
CA VAL A 678 30.71 0.69 -3.48
C VAL A 678 31.35 2.07 -3.52
N ARG A 679 32.67 2.15 -3.83
CA ARG A 679 33.35 3.44 -4.02
C ARG A 679 32.75 4.27 -5.17
N LEU A 680 32.39 3.63 -6.29
CA LEU A 680 31.74 4.31 -7.40
C LEU A 680 30.37 4.85 -7.01
N TRP A 681 29.61 4.14 -6.17
CA TRP A 681 28.33 4.65 -5.64
C TRP A 681 28.52 5.94 -4.81
N GLN A 682 29.55 6.00 -3.94
CA GLN A 682 29.88 7.19 -3.17
C GLN A 682 30.26 8.37 -4.07
N GLN A 683 31.02 8.12 -5.14
CA GLN A 683 31.37 9.13 -6.15
C GLN A 683 30.12 9.64 -6.90
N ILE A 684 29.21 8.73 -7.30
CA ILE A 684 27.95 9.08 -7.94
C ILE A 684 27.08 9.93 -7.01
N GLU A 685 26.96 9.58 -5.73
CA GLU A 685 26.23 10.35 -4.74
C GLU A 685 26.73 11.78 -4.63
N ALA A 686 28.06 11.93 -4.50
CA ALA A 686 28.71 13.23 -4.44
C ALA A 686 28.47 14.08 -5.72
N ASP A 687 28.56 13.46 -6.90
CA ASP A 687 28.36 14.13 -8.19
C ASP A 687 26.86 14.47 -8.46
N CYS A 688 25.93 13.63 -8.00
CA CYS A 688 24.51 13.92 -8.10
C CYS A 688 24.09 15.09 -7.18
N GLY A 689 24.80 15.33 -6.10
CA GLY A 689 24.46 16.32 -5.08
C GLY A 689 23.14 16.01 -4.35
N GLU A 690 22.74 14.75 -4.30
CA GLU A 690 21.55 14.26 -3.62
C GLU A 690 21.94 13.16 -2.62
N ASP A 691 21.33 13.18 -1.43
CA ASP A 691 21.45 12.12 -0.44
C ASP A 691 20.75 10.83 -0.97
N LEU A 692 21.56 9.85 -1.37
CA LEU A 692 21.09 8.52 -1.80
C LEU A 692 20.93 7.57 -0.60
N GLU A 693 21.12 8.07 0.62
CA GLU A 693 21.09 7.31 1.88
C GLU A 693 22.15 6.18 1.89
N ILE A 694 23.30 6.43 1.27
CA ILE A 694 24.41 5.46 1.31
C ILE A 694 25.01 5.45 2.71
N LYS A 695 25.04 4.25 3.31
CA LYS A 695 25.66 4.03 4.61
C LYS A 695 26.45 2.72 4.57
N ILE A 696 27.74 2.81 4.77
CA ILE A 696 28.62 1.64 4.87
C ILE A 696 28.71 1.28 6.37
N THR A 697 27.87 0.39 6.80
CA THR A 697 27.70 -0.02 8.19
C THR A 697 28.13 -1.45 8.46
N GLY A 698 28.62 -2.14 7.43
CA GLY A 698 28.98 -3.55 7.49
C GLY A 698 27.79 -4.48 7.30
N GLY A 699 28.11 -5.75 7.04
CA GLY A 699 27.18 -6.86 6.93
C GLY A 699 27.55 -8.01 7.85
N LEU A 700 26.57 -8.66 8.45
CA LEU A 700 26.70 -9.82 9.32
C LEU A 700 26.00 -11.02 8.67
N MET A 701 26.74 -12.08 8.36
CA MET A 701 26.14 -13.37 8.02
C MET A 701 26.18 -14.24 9.27
N VAL A 702 25.00 -14.40 9.92
CA VAL A 702 24.89 -15.08 11.22
C VAL A 702 24.74 -16.59 11.08
N ALA A 703 25.20 -17.33 12.09
CA ALA A 703 25.05 -18.78 12.19
C ALA A 703 24.42 -19.17 13.54
N ASP A 704 23.50 -20.14 13.50
CA ASP A 704 22.79 -20.72 14.65
C ASP A 704 23.24 -22.16 14.96
N SER A 705 24.23 -22.67 14.25
CA SER A 705 24.72 -24.03 14.36
C SER A 705 26.21 -24.13 14.09
N GLU A 706 26.87 -25.16 14.66
CA GLU A 706 28.27 -25.46 14.41
C GLU A 706 28.58 -25.70 12.92
N ALA A 707 27.65 -26.33 12.21
CA ALA A 707 27.79 -26.53 10.76
C ALA A 707 27.76 -25.20 10.01
N GLY A 708 26.92 -24.25 10.47
CA GLY A 708 26.89 -22.89 9.96
C GLY A 708 28.19 -22.15 10.20
N LEU A 709 28.80 -22.26 11.38
CA LEU A 709 30.11 -21.63 11.67
C LEU A 709 31.23 -22.18 10.77
N ARG A 710 31.31 -23.53 10.61
CA ARG A 710 32.29 -24.13 9.68
C ARG A 710 32.09 -23.69 8.24
N PHE A 711 30.84 -23.50 7.80
CA PHE A 711 30.54 -22.93 6.48
C PHE A 711 31.07 -21.50 6.36
N LEU A 712 30.87 -20.65 7.37
CA LEU A 712 31.37 -19.29 7.40
C LEU A 712 32.90 -19.22 7.42
N GLU A 713 33.57 -20.12 8.12
CA GLU A 713 35.05 -20.23 8.12
C GLU A 713 35.61 -20.48 6.72
N ALA A 714 35.05 -21.47 6.01
CA ALA A 714 35.46 -21.80 4.65
C ALA A 714 35.17 -20.65 3.67
N LYS A 715 34.00 -20.03 3.79
CA LYS A 715 33.60 -18.87 2.96
C LYS A 715 34.49 -17.65 3.19
N ALA A 716 34.72 -17.26 4.45
CA ALA A 716 35.59 -16.14 4.80
C ALA A 716 37.04 -16.36 4.35
N ALA A 717 37.56 -17.60 4.36
CA ALA A 717 38.87 -17.95 3.85
C ALA A 717 38.98 -17.66 2.33
N LEU A 718 37.98 -18.05 1.54
CA LEU A 718 37.90 -17.73 0.11
C LEU A 718 37.86 -16.21 -0.10
N GLU A 719 37.01 -15.51 0.61
CA GLU A 719 36.78 -14.07 0.45
C GLU A 719 38.05 -13.26 0.77
N ARG A 720 38.75 -13.63 1.85
CA ARG A 720 40.04 -13.03 2.18
C ARG A 720 41.10 -13.26 1.08
N SER A 721 41.05 -14.44 0.43
CA SER A 721 41.99 -14.71 -0.69
C SER A 721 41.75 -13.82 -1.90
N HIS A 722 40.56 -13.21 -2.00
CA HIS A 722 40.16 -12.22 -3.03
C HIS A 722 40.21 -10.77 -2.53
N GLY A 723 40.82 -10.52 -1.34
CA GLY A 723 41.01 -9.19 -0.80
C GLY A 723 39.80 -8.59 -0.08
N ILE A 724 38.82 -9.39 0.30
CA ILE A 724 37.66 -8.94 1.08
C ILE A 724 38.02 -9.00 2.57
N ASP A 725 37.71 -7.94 3.32
CA ASP A 725 37.81 -7.93 4.79
C ASP A 725 36.65 -8.73 5.39
N ALA A 726 36.86 -10.02 5.57
CA ALA A 726 35.90 -10.98 6.14
C ALA A 726 36.41 -11.45 7.51
N GLN A 727 35.72 -11.07 8.59
CA GLN A 727 36.10 -11.32 9.97
C GLN A 727 35.13 -12.31 10.61
N LEU A 728 35.64 -13.35 11.28
CA LEU A 728 34.78 -14.25 12.05
C LEU A 728 34.67 -13.71 13.49
N ILE A 729 33.45 -13.61 13.99
CA ILE A 729 33.14 -13.14 15.34
C ILE A 729 32.31 -14.19 16.08
N ASP A 730 32.60 -14.38 17.35
CA ASP A 730 31.82 -15.28 18.20
C ASP A 730 30.48 -14.67 18.66
N GLY A 731 29.65 -15.48 19.33
CA GLY A 731 28.34 -15.04 19.81
C GLY A 731 28.42 -13.93 20.87
N THR A 732 29.55 -13.79 21.59
CA THR A 732 29.72 -12.73 22.57
C THR A 732 29.95 -11.39 21.89
N GLU A 733 30.83 -11.35 20.91
CA GLU A 733 31.08 -10.16 20.11
C GLU A 733 29.85 -9.79 19.25
N LEU A 734 29.15 -10.77 18.69
CA LEU A 734 27.92 -10.55 17.95
C LEU A 734 26.86 -9.84 18.81
N ARG A 735 26.66 -10.28 20.05
CA ARG A 735 25.74 -9.64 21.00
C ARG A 735 26.18 -8.23 21.39
N ARG A 736 27.50 -7.99 21.47
CA ARG A 736 28.02 -6.65 21.73
C ARG A 736 27.78 -5.69 20.57
N LEU A 737 27.97 -6.14 19.33
CA LEU A 737 27.79 -5.34 18.11
C LEU A 737 26.31 -5.10 17.78
N SER A 738 25.46 -6.09 18.00
CA SER A 738 24.03 -6.02 17.66
C SER A 738 23.17 -6.68 18.74
N PRO A 739 22.97 -6.03 19.90
CA PRO A 739 22.25 -6.58 21.05
C PRO A 739 20.82 -7.08 20.77
N PRO A 740 20.06 -6.52 19.79
CA PRO A 740 18.70 -7.00 19.53
C PRO A 740 18.62 -8.35 18.82
N LEU A 741 19.75 -8.87 18.29
CA LEU A 741 19.77 -10.19 17.66
C LEU A 741 19.55 -11.32 18.66
N SER A 742 19.06 -12.46 18.18
CA SER A 742 18.74 -13.62 19.00
C SER A 742 19.95 -14.14 19.76
N GLY A 743 19.76 -14.46 21.04
CA GLY A 743 20.77 -15.12 21.87
C GLY A 743 21.12 -16.55 21.46
N THR A 744 20.34 -17.17 20.57
CA THR A 744 20.60 -18.52 20.01
C THR A 744 21.67 -18.53 18.91
N LEU A 745 22.06 -17.36 18.39
CA LEU A 745 23.09 -17.25 17.38
C LEU A 745 24.47 -17.50 17.99
N LEU A 746 25.26 -18.38 17.37
CA LEU A 746 26.57 -18.82 17.86
C LEU A 746 27.71 -17.89 17.43
N GLY A 747 27.54 -17.17 16.33
CA GLY A 747 28.52 -16.24 15.77
C GLY A 747 28.13 -15.72 14.41
N ALA A 748 29.05 -15.01 13.77
CA ALA A 748 28.80 -14.46 12.44
C ALA A 748 30.13 -14.21 11.68
N GLU A 749 29.99 -14.05 10.39
CA GLU A 749 30.99 -13.39 9.54
C GLU A 749 30.62 -11.92 9.40
N LEU A 750 31.53 -11.02 9.75
CA LEU A 750 31.41 -9.57 9.60
C LEU A 750 32.22 -9.11 8.38
N CYS A 751 31.59 -8.47 7.44
CA CYS A 751 32.21 -7.74 6.33
C CYS A 751 32.01 -6.23 6.50
N PRO A 752 33.00 -5.46 6.97
CA PRO A 752 32.88 -4.01 7.19
C PRO A 752 32.63 -3.19 5.92
N MET A 753 32.93 -3.77 4.73
CA MET A 753 32.83 -3.11 3.42
C MET A 753 31.40 -3.05 2.87
N GLU A 754 30.45 -3.74 3.49
CA GLU A 754 29.05 -3.78 3.08
C GLU A 754 28.26 -2.55 3.52
N GLY A 755 27.18 -2.27 2.82
CA GLY A 755 26.36 -1.12 3.13
C GLY A 755 24.96 -1.17 2.53
N LYS A 756 24.29 -0.07 2.65
CA LYS A 756 22.93 0.12 2.18
C LYS A 756 22.79 1.43 1.41
N ILE A 757 21.86 1.44 0.44
CA ILE A 757 21.48 2.57 -0.40
C ILE A 757 19.95 2.61 -0.51
N ASN A 758 19.37 3.77 -0.83
CA ASN A 758 17.94 3.86 -1.13
C ASN A 758 17.68 3.63 -2.64
N PRO A 759 17.22 2.44 -3.06
CA PRO A 759 17.03 2.12 -4.47
C PRO A 759 15.93 2.94 -5.15
N LEU A 760 15.01 3.48 -4.37
CA LEU A 760 13.91 4.30 -4.88
C LEU A 760 14.37 5.71 -5.27
N ARG A 761 15.48 6.20 -4.69
CA ARG A 761 16.09 7.50 -4.99
C ARG A 761 17.25 7.38 -5.97
N ALA A 762 18.14 6.40 -5.75
CA ALA A 762 19.39 6.28 -6.45
C ALA A 762 19.24 6.21 -7.98
N THR A 763 18.43 5.32 -8.52
CA THR A 763 18.26 5.19 -9.98
C THR A 763 17.73 6.49 -10.61
N TYR A 764 16.79 7.18 -9.96
CA TYR A 764 16.27 8.45 -10.48
C TYR A 764 17.29 9.58 -10.41
N ALA A 765 18.11 9.65 -9.36
CA ALA A 765 19.16 10.65 -9.23
C ALA A 765 20.22 10.47 -10.32
N VAL A 766 20.68 9.24 -10.54
CA VAL A 766 21.61 8.88 -11.60
C VAL A 766 21.06 9.25 -12.99
N ALA A 767 19.82 8.85 -13.29
CA ALA A 767 19.18 9.15 -14.57
C ALA A 767 19.03 10.67 -14.78
N ARG A 768 18.64 11.42 -13.75
CA ARG A 768 18.54 12.88 -13.81
C ARG A 768 19.92 13.52 -14.07
N ARG A 769 20.95 13.05 -13.40
CA ARG A 769 22.31 13.56 -13.60
C ARG A 769 22.82 13.27 -15.03
N ALA A 770 22.51 12.09 -15.56
CA ALA A 770 22.78 11.74 -16.95
C ALA A 770 22.06 12.67 -17.93
N GLN A 771 20.77 12.99 -17.70
CA GLN A 771 20.00 13.92 -18.50
C GLN A 771 20.58 15.35 -18.47
N GLN A 772 21.04 15.83 -17.33
CA GLN A 772 21.72 17.12 -17.21
C GLN A 772 23.00 17.18 -18.02
N ARG A 773 23.61 16.01 -18.33
CA ARG A 773 24.79 15.88 -19.18
C ARG A 773 24.45 15.55 -20.64
N GLY A 774 23.19 15.57 -21.04
CA GLY A 774 22.75 15.39 -22.41
C GLY A 774 22.19 14.02 -22.75
N ALA A 775 22.22 13.03 -21.85
CA ALA A 775 21.57 11.74 -22.11
C ALA A 775 20.04 11.88 -22.31
N ARG A 776 19.48 11.16 -23.27
CA ARG A 776 18.04 11.09 -23.48
C ARG A 776 17.46 9.84 -22.82
N PHE A 777 16.35 9.97 -22.06
CA PHE A 777 15.62 8.86 -21.47
C PHE A 777 14.19 8.82 -22.05
N LEU A 778 13.85 7.73 -22.73
CA LEU A 778 12.56 7.55 -23.40
C LEU A 778 11.75 6.45 -22.70
N ARG A 779 10.71 6.86 -21.96
CA ARG A 779 9.76 5.97 -21.27
C ARG A 779 8.68 5.47 -22.25
N GLY A 780 8.08 4.31 -21.98
CA GLY A 780 7.05 3.71 -22.83
C GLY A 780 7.57 3.37 -24.24
N CYS A 781 8.87 3.13 -24.36
CA CYS A 781 9.57 2.86 -25.60
C CYS A 781 10.03 1.40 -25.62
N ASP A 782 9.13 0.50 -26.05
CA ASP A 782 9.36 -0.95 -26.11
C ASP A 782 10.09 -1.33 -27.40
N VAL A 783 11.22 -2.02 -27.28
CA VAL A 783 11.98 -2.52 -28.44
C VAL A 783 11.29 -3.77 -28.98
N GLN A 784 10.85 -3.72 -30.23
CA GLN A 784 10.06 -4.76 -30.88
C GLN A 784 10.85 -5.57 -31.92
N HIS A 785 11.83 -4.92 -32.57
CA HIS A 785 12.68 -5.54 -33.56
C HIS A 785 14.01 -4.80 -33.63
N MET A 786 15.08 -5.51 -33.95
CA MET A 786 16.43 -4.94 -34.12
C MET A 786 17.14 -5.66 -35.24
N GLU A 787 17.76 -4.91 -36.16
CA GLU A 787 18.57 -5.43 -37.22
C GLU A 787 19.86 -4.62 -37.40
N ARG A 788 20.90 -5.27 -37.88
CA ARG A 788 22.16 -4.62 -38.22
C ARG A 788 22.05 -3.99 -39.60
N LEU A 789 22.49 -2.75 -39.73
CA LEU A 789 22.51 -2.06 -41.02
C LEU A 789 23.58 -2.65 -41.93
N PRO A 790 23.32 -2.89 -43.21
CA PRO A 790 24.28 -3.41 -44.16
C PRO A 790 25.31 -2.34 -44.60
N GLY A 791 26.51 -2.76 -44.97
CA GLY A 791 27.59 -1.92 -45.57
C GLY A 791 28.53 -1.30 -44.52
N ASP A 792 29.39 -0.37 -44.99
CA ASP A 792 30.41 0.32 -44.15
C ASP A 792 29.78 1.26 -43.09
N SER A 793 28.50 1.54 -43.18
CA SER A 793 27.72 2.24 -42.13
C SER A 793 27.41 1.29 -40.97
N ALA A 794 28.42 0.93 -40.21
CA ALA A 794 28.26 0.07 -39.04
C ALA A 794 27.27 0.67 -38.04
N GLY A 795 26.10 0.00 -37.83
CA GLY A 795 25.08 0.47 -36.90
C GLY A 795 23.86 -0.45 -36.87
N PHE A 796 22.86 -0.03 -36.13
CA PHE A 796 21.64 -0.78 -35.89
C PHE A 796 20.40 0.06 -36.23
N GLU A 797 19.40 -0.57 -36.82
CA GLU A 797 18.05 -0.03 -36.88
C GLU A 797 17.18 -0.76 -35.88
N VAL A 798 16.59 -0.01 -34.95
CA VAL A 798 15.82 -0.53 -33.85
C VAL A 798 14.39 0.00 -33.94
N ARG A 799 13.42 -0.88 -34.21
CA ARG A 799 12.00 -0.55 -34.23
C ARG A 799 11.42 -0.66 -32.82
N THR A 800 10.77 0.40 -32.40
CA THR A 800 10.17 0.50 -31.07
C THR A 800 8.67 0.81 -31.17
N SER A 801 7.95 0.71 -30.06
CA SER A 801 6.54 1.14 -29.93
C SER A 801 6.34 2.64 -30.24
N ARG A 802 7.41 3.45 -30.21
CA ARG A 802 7.38 4.89 -30.47
C ARG A 802 7.96 5.31 -31.82
N GLY A 803 8.44 4.35 -32.62
CA GLY A 803 9.06 4.60 -33.90
C GLY A 803 10.48 4.01 -34.00
N THR A 804 11.23 4.43 -35.01
CA THR A 804 12.54 3.86 -35.33
C THR A 804 13.68 4.68 -34.74
N ILE A 805 14.66 4.00 -34.14
CA ILE A 805 15.92 4.56 -33.66
C ILE A 805 17.08 3.96 -34.48
N ARG A 806 17.99 4.80 -34.96
CA ARG A 806 19.26 4.38 -35.56
C ARG A 806 20.39 4.67 -34.59
N ALA A 807 21.15 3.64 -34.27
CA ALA A 807 22.25 3.72 -33.30
C ALA A 807 23.55 3.17 -33.90
N GLY A 808 24.68 3.82 -33.61
CA GLY A 808 26.00 3.29 -33.95
C GLY A 808 26.34 2.03 -33.14
N ARG A 809 25.96 1.99 -31.89
CA ARG A 809 26.13 0.85 -30.96
C ARG A 809 24.87 0.63 -30.13
N VAL A 810 24.67 -0.61 -29.67
CA VAL A 810 23.56 -0.99 -28.82
C VAL A 810 24.10 -1.69 -27.56
N VAL A 811 23.60 -1.30 -26.40
CA VAL A 811 23.89 -1.95 -25.11
C VAL A 811 22.62 -2.58 -24.56
N ASN A 812 22.63 -3.90 -24.42
CA ASN A 812 21.56 -4.66 -23.78
C ASN A 812 21.71 -4.62 -22.25
N ALA A 813 20.93 -3.76 -21.60
CA ALA A 813 20.84 -3.62 -20.14
C ALA A 813 19.43 -3.99 -19.62
N SER A 814 18.72 -4.87 -20.35
CA SER A 814 17.31 -5.19 -20.11
C SER A 814 17.06 -6.22 -19.00
N GLY A 815 18.07 -6.53 -18.18
CA GLY A 815 17.95 -7.40 -17.01
C GLY A 815 17.42 -8.80 -17.36
N ALA A 816 16.35 -9.27 -16.75
CA ALA A 816 15.77 -10.59 -16.96
C ALA A 816 15.25 -10.81 -18.40
N TRP A 817 15.09 -9.75 -19.20
CA TRP A 817 14.66 -9.80 -20.60
C TRP A 817 15.82 -9.81 -21.60
N SER A 818 17.06 -9.87 -21.12
CA SER A 818 18.25 -9.78 -21.97
C SER A 818 18.33 -10.89 -23.01
N SER A 819 17.86 -12.09 -22.70
CA SER A 819 17.76 -13.20 -23.66
C SER A 819 16.84 -12.85 -24.86
N ALA A 820 15.70 -12.22 -24.59
CA ALA A 820 14.74 -11.86 -25.62
C ALA A 820 15.30 -10.75 -26.56
N ILE A 821 16.03 -9.78 -26.01
CA ILE A 821 16.72 -8.74 -26.81
C ILE A 821 17.85 -9.36 -27.65
N GLY A 822 18.67 -10.24 -27.08
CA GLY A 822 19.71 -10.95 -27.85
C GLY A 822 19.17 -11.78 -28.99
N ASN A 823 18.05 -12.46 -28.79
CA ASN A 823 17.41 -13.28 -29.81
C ASN A 823 17.00 -12.49 -31.07
N MET A 824 16.75 -11.17 -30.97
CA MET A 824 16.44 -10.32 -32.13
C MET A 824 17.62 -10.23 -33.09
N LEU A 825 18.85 -10.45 -32.61
CA LEU A 825 20.08 -10.49 -33.43
C LEU A 825 20.65 -11.92 -33.61
N GLY A 826 19.87 -12.94 -33.22
CA GLY A 826 20.33 -14.34 -33.27
C GLY A 826 21.35 -14.71 -32.18
N VAL A 827 21.51 -13.87 -31.17
CA VAL A 827 22.44 -14.09 -30.06
C VAL A 827 21.74 -14.78 -28.90
N ARG A 828 22.20 -15.94 -28.47
CA ARG A 828 21.74 -16.63 -27.26
C ARG A 828 22.42 -16.03 -26.03
N ILE A 829 21.66 -15.33 -25.19
CA ILE A 829 22.13 -14.83 -23.89
C ILE A 829 21.50 -15.69 -22.80
N PRO A 830 22.30 -16.41 -21.98
CA PRO A 830 21.80 -17.39 -21.01
C PRO A 830 21.31 -16.68 -19.72
N VAL A 831 20.31 -15.84 -19.83
CA VAL A 831 19.68 -15.10 -18.75
C VAL A 831 18.22 -15.50 -18.65
N THR A 832 17.79 -15.79 -17.43
CA THR A 832 16.39 -16.04 -17.09
C THR A 832 15.96 -15.09 -15.98
N GLY A 833 14.66 -15.04 -15.71
CA GLY A 833 14.09 -14.32 -14.57
C GLY A 833 13.81 -15.27 -13.40
N ALA A 834 13.83 -14.73 -12.18
CA ALA A 834 13.35 -15.41 -11.00
C ALA A 834 12.57 -14.39 -10.14
N PRO A 835 11.23 -14.54 -9.97
CA PRO A 835 10.47 -13.64 -9.13
C PRO A 835 10.82 -13.89 -7.66
N LEU A 836 11.27 -12.85 -6.97
CA LEU A 836 11.62 -12.88 -5.55
C LEU A 836 10.81 -11.83 -4.79
N GLN A 837 10.40 -12.19 -3.57
CA GLN A 837 9.61 -11.30 -2.74
C GLN A 837 10.42 -10.56 -1.68
N MET A 838 9.86 -9.42 -1.28
CA MET A 838 10.33 -8.56 -0.21
C MET A 838 9.17 -8.21 0.71
N ILE A 839 9.47 -7.99 1.98
CA ILE A 839 8.55 -7.57 3.02
C ILE A 839 9.05 -6.26 3.64
N VAL A 840 8.14 -5.35 3.97
CA VAL A 840 8.46 -4.14 4.72
C VAL A 840 7.55 -4.02 5.93
N THR A 841 8.16 -3.69 7.08
CA THR A 841 7.43 -3.40 8.32
C THR A 841 7.08 -1.92 8.44
N GLU A 842 6.29 -1.61 9.45
CA GLU A 842 6.19 -0.25 9.95
C GLU A 842 7.55 0.23 10.51
N PRO A 843 7.76 1.55 10.60
CA PRO A 843 8.96 2.10 11.21
C PRO A 843 9.10 1.67 12.68
N ALA A 844 10.31 1.28 13.06
CA ALA A 844 10.72 0.92 14.42
C ALA A 844 11.83 1.89 14.92
N PRO A 845 12.09 1.95 16.22
CA PRO A 845 13.35 2.49 16.75
C PRO A 845 14.56 1.82 16.10
N PRO A 846 15.77 2.38 16.20
CA PRO A 846 16.99 1.70 15.73
C PRO A 846 17.12 0.32 16.37
N LEU A 847 17.09 -0.73 15.57
CA LEU A 847 17.24 -2.13 15.99
C LEU A 847 18.49 -2.76 15.40
N VAL A 848 18.79 -2.51 14.14
CA VAL A 848 19.95 -3.07 13.45
C VAL A 848 20.60 -2.03 12.53
N ASP A 849 21.90 -1.87 12.66
CA ASP A 849 22.70 -1.00 11.79
C ASP A 849 23.27 -1.75 10.59
N HIS A 850 23.67 -2.99 10.80
CA HIS A 850 24.27 -3.85 9.77
C HIS A 850 23.23 -4.42 8.80
N LEU A 851 23.70 -4.85 7.63
CA LEU A 851 22.97 -5.82 6.83
C LEU A 851 23.04 -7.18 7.54
N ILE A 852 21.93 -7.91 7.62
CA ILE A 852 21.88 -9.23 8.25
C ILE A 852 21.52 -10.27 7.20
N ALA A 853 22.36 -11.30 7.07
CA ALA A 853 22.11 -12.51 6.30
C ALA A 853 22.28 -13.75 7.21
N HIS A 854 21.90 -14.93 6.73
CA HIS A 854 22.03 -16.18 7.50
C HIS A 854 22.80 -17.24 6.72
N ALA A 855 23.68 -17.96 7.40
CA ALA A 855 24.54 -18.99 6.78
C ALA A 855 23.76 -20.14 6.13
N ASN A 856 22.64 -20.58 6.72
CA ASN A 856 21.90 -21.77 6.31
C ASN A 856 20.47 -21.49 5.87
N ARG A 857 20.00 -20.25 5.97
CA ARG A 857 18.60 -19.87 5.70
C ARG A 857 18.53 -18.67 4.76
N HIS A 858 17.46 -18.58 4.00
CA HIS A 858 17.21 -17.46 3.11
C HIS A 858 16.78 -16.24 3.90
N LEU A 859 17.73 -15.33 4.18
CA LEU A 859 17.50 -14.07 4.86
C LEU A 859 18.37 -12.96 4.27
N SER A 860 17.77 -11.82 3.99
CA SER A 860 18.41 -10.51 3.88
C SER A 860 17.55 -9.52 4.65
N LEU A 861 18.08 -8.97 5.74
CA LEU A 861 17.37 -8.06 6.63
C LEU A 861 18.19 -6.80 6.83
N LYS A 862 17.51 -5.64 6.74
CA LYS A 862 18.11 -4.34 7.06
C LYS A 862 17.07 -3.36 7.57
N GLN A 863 17.54 -2.34 8.30
CA GLN A 863 16.71 -1.19 8.66
C GLN A 863 17.02 0.00 7.75
N ALA A 864 15.99 0.53 7.10
CA ALA A 864 16.09 1.71 6.23
C ALA A 864 16.16 3.00 7.06
N ALA A 865 16.60 4.12 6.46
CA ALA A 865 16.60 5.45 7.09
C ALA A 865 15.21 5.88 7.59
N SER A 866 14.14 5.36 6.98
CA SER A 866 12.76 5.55 7.46
C SER A 866 12.44 4.83 8.78
N GLY A 867 13.33 3.98 9.30
CA GLY A 867 13.10 3.11 10.45
C GLY A 867 12.40 1.80 10.13
N ALA A 868 11.88 1.61 8.92
CA ALA A 868 11.23 0.36 8.52
C ALA A 868 12.26 -0.75 8.30
N LEU A 869 11.93 -1.97 8.71
CA LEU A 869 12.73 -3.16 8.39
C LEU A 869 12.31 -3.69 7.01
N LEU A 870 13.32 -4.00 6.20
CA LEU A 870 13.17 -4.67 4.90
C LEU A 870 13.66 -6.11 5.07
N VAL A 871 12.82 -7.07 4.73
CA VAL A 871 13.08 -8.50 4.88
C VAL A 871 12.93 -9.18 3.53
N GLY A 872 13.90 -10.01 3.15
CA GLY A 872 13.93 -10.77 1.90
C GLY A 872 14.95 -11.91 2.00
N GLY A 873 15.74 -12.12 0.96
CA GLY A 873 16.84 -13.10 0.96
C GLY A 873 16.60 -14.29 0.04
N GLY A 874 15.77 -14.14 -0.98
CA GLY A 874 15.60 -15.14 -2.02
C GLY A 874 14.31 -15.96 -1.95
N TRP A 875 13.40 -15.68 -1.03
CA TRP A 875 12.08 -16.29 -1.00
C TRP A 875 11.31 -16.01 -2.28
N THR A 876 10.77 -17.07 -2.88
CA THR A 876 10.14 -17.03 -4.19
C THR A 876 8.80 -16.31 -4.20
N ALA A 877 8.40 -15.87 -5.38
CA ALA A 877 7.08 -15.33 -5.69
C ALA A 877 6.54 -16.00 -6.95
N ALA A 878 5.24 -15.99 -7.13
CA ALA A 878 4.63 -16.46 -8.37
C ALA A 878 4.71 -15.37 -9.45
N PHE A 879 4.83 -15.80 -10.70
CA PHE A 879 4.67 -14.94 -11.87
C PHE A 879 3.34 -15.26 -12.55
N ASP A 880 2.50 -14.23 -12.65
CA ASP A 880 1.23 -14.31 -13.37
C ASP A 880 1.48 -13.90 -14.83
N GLU A 881 1.45 -14.87 -15.74
CA GLU A 881 1.74 -14.65 -17.17
C GLU A 881 0.69 -13.78 -17.84
N ASP A 882 -0.59 -13.94 -17.52
CA ASP A 882 -1.70 -13.20 -18.11
C ASP A 882 -1.66 -11.72 -17.71
N MET A 883 -1.45 -11.46 -16.43
CA MET A 883 -1.35 -10.12 -15.88
C MET A 883 0.08 -9.54 -15.95
N ARG A 884 1.08 -10.36 -16.25
CA ARG A 884 2.53 -10.02 -16.26
C ARG A 884 2.99 -9.37 -14.97
N LEU A 885 2.51 -9.89 -13.85
CA LEU A 885 2.78 -9.39 -12.50
C LEU A 885 3.45 -10.45 -11.63
N ASN A 886 4.45 -10.02 -10.87
CA ASN A 886 4.97 -10.84 -9.79
C ASN A 886 4.01 -10.73 -8.59
N ARG A 887 3.55 -11.88 -8.09
CA ARG A 887 2.65 -11.99 -6.93
C ARG A 887 3.38 -12.60 -5.74
N ALA A 888 3.32 -11.91 -4.59
CA ALA A 888 3.83 -12.48 -3.34
C ALA A 888 3.00 -13.70 -2.93
N GLU A 889 3.67 -14.75 -2.50
CA GLU A 889 3.08 -16.01 -2.05
C GLU A 889 2.96 -16.05 -0.53
N ARG A 890 1.84 -16.59 -0.02
CA ARG A 890 1.59 -16.68 1.43
C ARG A 890 2.69 -17.49 2.14
N THR A 891 3.03 -18.66 1.62
CA THR A 891 4.04 -19.56 2.22
C THR A 891 5.41 -18.89 2.30
N SER A 892 5.78 -18.12 1.28
CA SER A 892 7.03 -17.36 1.26
C SER A 892 7.00 -16.19 2.25
N ILE A 893 5.86 -15.50 2.43
CA ILE A 893 5.69 -14.47 3.47
C ILE A 893 5.86 -15.09 4.85
N GLU A 894 5.19 -16.24 5.10
CA GLU A 894 5.24 -16.95 6.37
C GLU A 894 6.67 -17.40 6.73
N GLY A 895 7.34 -18.07 5.79
CA GLY A 895 8.70 -18.57 6.01
C GLY A 895 9.73 -17.45 6.19
N ASN A 896 9.67 -16.42 5.35
CA ASN A 896 10.61 -15.30 5.45
C ASN A 896 10.47 -14.52 6.77
N LEU A 897 9.24 -14.32 7.25
CA LEU A 897 8.99 -13.70 8.55
C LEU A 897 9.42 -14.59 9.71
N TRP A 898 9.28 -15.91 9.58
CA TRP A 898 9.75 -16.84 10.60
C TRP A 898 11.27 -16.77 10.75
N VAL A 899 12.04 -16.80 9.63
CA VAL A 899 13.51 -16.68 9.66
C VAL A 899 13.91 -15.31 10.22
N ALA A 900 13.26 -14.24 9.79
CA ALA A 900 13.55 -12.89 10.30
C ALA A 900 13.33 -12.78 11.81
N ARG A 901 12.26 -13.40 12.34
CA ARG A 901 11.98 -13.43 13.79
C ARG A 901 12.96 -14.35 14.54
N HIS A 902 13.38 -15.45 13.95
CA HIS A 902 14.39 -16.35 14.53
C HIS A 902 15.71 -15.59 14.78
N VAL A 903 16.09 -14.69 13.85
CA VAL A 903 17.31 -13.89 13.94
C VAL A 903 17.11 -12.61 14.74
N LEU A 904 15.98 -11.92 14.57
CA LEU A 904 15.62 -10.65 15.24
C LEU A 904 14.25 -10.77 15.89
N PRO A 905 14.16 -11.27 17.14
CA PRO A 905 12.89 -11.53 17.83
C PRO A 905 11.97 -10.31 17.92
N ALA A 906 12.53 -9.10 18.06
CA ALA A 906 11.79 -7.85 18.16
C ALA A 906 10.87 -7.56 16.96
N ILE A 907 11.14 -8.15 15.79
CA ILE A 907 10.30 -7.96 14.59
C ILE A 907 8.87 -8.48 14.79
N ALA A 908 8.66 -9.45 15.69
CA ALA A 908 7.35 -10.02 15.98
C ALA A 908 6.32 -8.98 16.46
N GLY A 909 6.78 -7.95 17.16
CA GLY A 909 5.94 -6.83 17.64
C GLY A 909 5.60 -5.78 16.58
N LEU A 910 6.22 -5.83 15.41
CA LEU A 910 6.01 -4.87 14.33
C LEU A 910 4.92 -5.34 13.36
N HIS A 911 4.26 -4.38 12.69
CA HIS A 911 3.30 -4.70 11.65
C HIS A 911 3.97 -4.74 10.28
N VAL A 912 3.70 -5.80 9.52
CA VAL A 912 3.97 -5.86 8.08
C VAL A 912 3.05 -4.88 7.38
N LEU A 913 3.60 -3.94 6.62
CA LEU A 913 2.83 -2.96 5.86
C LEU A 913 2.51 -3.45 4.46
N ARG A 914 3.47 -4.09 3.80
CA ARG A 914 3.27 -4.66 2.47
C ARG A 914 4.38 -5.65 2.12
N CYS A 915 4.03 -6.57 1.23
CA CYS A 915 4.95 -7.45 0.52
C CYS A 915 4.88 -7.12 -0.98
N TRP A 916 6.00 -7.23 -1.66
CA TRP A 916 6.04 -7.09 -3.12
C TRP A 916 7.05 -8.08 -3.68
N ALA A 917 7.02 -8.28 -4.99
CA ALA A 917 8.00 -9.11 -5.66
C ALA A 917 8.56 -8.39 -6.89
N GLY A 918 9.82 -8.67 -7.20
CA GLY A 918 10.52 -8.21 -8.39
C GLY A 918 11.05 -9.38 -9.19
N MET A 919 11.13 -9.22 -10.52
CA MET A 919 11.74 -10.20 -11.42
C MET A 919 13.26 -10.07 -11.33
N ASN A 920 13.91 -10.88 -10.49
CA ASN A 920 15.36 -10.89 -10.36
C ASN A 920 16.01 -11.51 -11.60
N VAL A 921 17.26 -11.12 -11.88
CA VAL A 921 18.08 -11.70 -12.95
C VAL A 921 18.71 -13.00 -12.44
N ASN A 922 18.58 -14.07 -13.18
CA ASN A 922 19.18 -15.36 -12.89
C ASN A 922 20.24 -15.70 -13.96
N ILE A 923 21.49 -15.83 -13.51
CA ILE A 923 22.68 -16.19 -14.29
C ILE A 923 23.48 -17.14 -13.40
N ASP A 924 24.70 -17.49 -13.76
CA ASP A 924 25.67 -18.31 -13.01
C ASP A 924 26.30 -17.64 -11.77
N GLY A 925 25.85 -16.49 -11.34
CA GLY A 925 26.39 -15.71 -10.23
C GLY A 925 27.31 -14.55 -10.64
N ALA A 926 27.82 -14.51 -11.87
CA ALA A 926 28.64 -13.43 -12.39
C ALA A 926 27.91 -12.57 -13.44
N PRO A 927 28.24 -11.27 -13.60
CA PRO A 927 27.69 -10.43 -14.66
C PRO A 927 28.10 -10.94 -16.04
N ILE A 928 27.28 -10.61 -17.05
CA ILE A 928 27.67 -10.72 -18.46
C ILE A 928 27.89 -9.30 -18.97
N MET A 929 29.17 -8.98 -19.33
CA MET A 929 29.54 -7.65 -19.83
C MET A 929 30.55 -7.73 -20.97
N GLY A 930 30.44 -6.76 -21.88
CA GLY A 930 31.32 -6.63 -23.04
C GLY A 930 30.61 -6.84 -24.40
N GLU A 931 31.38 -6.66 -25.46
CA GLU A 931 30.91 -6.84 -26.83
C GLU A 931 30.62 -8.31 -27.14
N VAL A 932 29.57 -8.57 -27.92
CA VAL A 932 29.18 -9.93 -28.31
C VAL A 932 29.97 -10.38 -29.52
N PRO A 933 30.67 -11.54 -29.48
CA PRO A 933 31.38 -12.07 -30.61
C PRO A 933 30.47 -12.28 -31.83
N GLY A 934 30.96 -11.86 -32.99
CA GLY A 934 30.21 -11.99 -34.26
C GLY A 934 29.13 -10.92 -34.51
N VAL A 935 28.84 -10.04 -33.55
CA VAL A 935 27.92 -8.91 -33.69
C VAL A 935 28.58 -7.61 -33.24
N PRO A 936 29.53 -7.07 -34.02
CA PRO A 936 30.23 -5.83 -33.68
C PRO A 936 29.30 -4.67 -33.38
N GLY A 937 29.55 -3.95 -32.31
CA GLY A 937 28.74 -2.83 -31.82
C GLY A 937 27.57 -3.23 -30.91
N PHE A 938 27.34 -4.53 -30.67
CA PHE A 938 26.34 -5.01 -29.72
C PHE A 938 27.01 -5.46 -28.41
N PHE A 939 26.64 -4.81 -27.31
CA PHE A 939 27.22 -5.05 -25.98
C PHE A 939 26.18 -5.62 -25.01
N ASN A 940 26.62 -6.46 -24.09
CA ASN A 940 25.84 -6.87 -22.93
C ASN A 940 26.30 -6.12 -21.66
N ALA A 941 25.33 -5.77 -20.84
CA ALA A 941 25.52 -5.25 -19.49
C ALA A 941 24.40 -5.80 -18.59
N VAL A 942 24.61 -6.98 -18.01
CA VAL A 942 23.62 -7.71 -17.22
C VAL A 942 24.25 -8.27 -15.95
N THR A 943 23.58 -8.12 -14.81
CA THR A 943 24.07 -8.67 -13.54
C THR A 943 22.93 -9.10 -12.62
N SER A 944 23.11 -10.18 -11.85
CA SER A 944 22.18 -10.66 -10.83
C SER A 944 22.26 -9.86 -9.53
N ASN A 945 23.44 -9.31 -9.18
CA ASN A 945 23.66 -8.44 -7.99
C ASN A 945 23.59 -6.96 -8.40
N GLY A 946 22.41 -6.55 -8.89
CA GLY A 946 22.21 -5.31 -9.62
C GLY A 946 22.66 -4.05 -8.91
N TYR A 947 22.24 -3.82 -7.65
CA TYR A 947 22.61 -2.59 -6.96
C TYR A 947 24.09 -2.55 -6.56
N THR A 948 24.65 -3.66 -6.10
CA THR A 948 26.10 -3.69 -5.78
C THR A 948 26.94 -3.48 -7.03
N LEU A 949 26.70 -4.24 -8.11
CA LEU A 949 27.61 -4.29 -9.25
C LEU A 949 27.25 -3.33 -10.41
N ALA A 950 26.12 -2.60 -10.34
CA ALA A 950 25.70 -1.73 -11.44
C ALA A 950 26.73 -0.65 -11.81
N PRO A 951 27.31 0.14 -10.86
CA PRO A 951 28.28 1.16 -11.23
C PRO A 951 29.51 0.62 -11.91
N VAL A 952 30.12 -0.45 -11.38
CA VAL A 952 31.34 -1.02 -11.96
C VAL A 952 31.08 -1.66 -13.31
N THR A 953 29.98 -2.41 -13.47
CA THR A 953 29.58 -3.01 -14.75
C THR A 953 29.33 -1.92 -15.81
N ALA A 954 28.62 -0.86 -15.43
CA ALA A 954 28.33 0.26 -16.31
C ALA A 954 29.61 1.02 -16.71
N ARG A 955 30.51 1.28 -15.77
CA ARG A 955 31.79 1.94 -16.03
C ARG A 955 32.64 1.13 -17.00
N VAL A 956 32.79 -0.16 -16.76
CA VAL A 956 33.56 -1.08 -17.62
C VAL A 956 33.02 -1.09 -19.05
N VAL A 957 31.67 -1.23 -19.23
CA VAL A 957 31.08 -1.25 -20.57
C VAL A 957 31.21 0.12 -21.24
N ALA A 958 31.07 1.22 -20.51
CA ALA A 958 31.31 2.56 -21.06
C ALA A 958 32.74 2.74 -21.52
N ASP A 959 33.76 2.28 -20.75
CA ASP A 959 35.16 2.33 -21.15
C ASP A 959 35.45 1.47 -22.39
N LEU A 960 34.85 0.28 -22.49
CA LEU A 960 34.96 -0.55 -23.72
C LEU A 960 34.39 0.16 -24.94
N ILE A 961 33.30 0.88 -24.80
CA ILE A 961 32.67 1.65 -25.88
C ILE A 961 33.51 2.85 -26.29
N THR A 962 34.06 3.59 -25.32
CA THR A 962 34.73 4.88 -25.56
C THR A 962 36.22 4.74 -25.78
N ARG A 963 36.89 3.77 -25.15
CA ARG A 963 38.33 3.59 -25.12
C ARG A 963 38.82 2.25 -25.69
N ALA A 964 37.91 1.36 -26.06
CA ALA A 964 38.16 -0.01 -26.53
C ALA A 964 38.96 -0.90 -25.52
N ARG A 965 39.03 -0.51 -24.28
CA ARG A 965 39.71 -1.24 -23.18
C ARG A 965 39.02 -1.00 -21.84
N ALA A 966 39.12 -1.95 -20.93
CA ALA A 966 38.73 -1.82 -19.53
C ALA A 966 40.01 -1.85 -18.64
N ASP A 967 39.92 -1.20 -17.48
CA ASP A 967 40.98 -1.17 -16.49
C ASP A 967 41.05 -2.45 -15.63
N ILE A 968 40.12 -3.38 -15.85
CA ILE A 968 40.04 -4.69 -15.16
C ILE A 968 39.99 -5.82 -16.17
N ASP A 969 40.41 -7.02 -15.75
CA ASP A 969 40.24 -8.24 -16.57
C ASP A 969 38.74 -8.61 -16.58
N ILE A 970 38.11 -8.56 -17.77
CA ILE A 970 36.73 -8.93 -18.00
C ILE A 970 36.54 -10.35 -18.53
N THR A 971 37.64 -11.10 -18.71
CA THR A 971 37.60 -12.46 -19.26
C THR A 971 36.59 -13.38 -18.52
N PRO A 972 36.52 -13.37 -17.18
CA PRO A 972 35.56 -14.16 -16.43
C PRO A 972 34.10 -13.74 -16.65
N PHE A 973 33.86 -12.53 -17.20
CA PHE A 973 32.56 -11.90 -17.29
C PHE A 973 32.04 -11.80 -18.75
N ARG A 974 32.82 -12.26 -19.70
CA ARG A 974 32.40 -12.28 -21.10
C ARG A 974 31.37 -13.38 -21.36
N ILE A 975 30.54 -13.17 -22.40
CA ILE A 975 29.53 -14.15 -22.81
C ILE A 975 30.14 -15.47 -23.28
N GLU A 976 31.39 -15.44 -23.75
CA GLU A 976 32.12 -16.61 -24.26
C GLU A 976 32.27 -17.75 -23.25
N ARG A 977 32.17 -17.47 -21.94
CA ARG A 977 32.16 -18.53 -20.91
C ARG A 977 30.95 -19.46 -21.00
N PHE A 978 29.95 -19.11 -21.82
CA PHE A 978 28.78 -19.93 -22.07
C PHE A 978 28.76 -20.57 -23.48
N LEU A 979 29.72 -20.25 -24.33
CA LEU A 979 29.91 -20.79 -25.67
C LEU A 979 30.86 -21.99 -25.61
#